data_7a0d1f3d079c41c59fc566c72ded273a
#
_entry.id   7a0d1f3d079c41c59fc566c72ded273a
#
_cell.length_a   1.000
_cell.length_b   1.000
_cell.length_c   1.000
_cell.angle_alpha   90.00
_cell.angle_beta   90.00
_cell.angle_gamma   90.00
#
_symmetry.space_group_name_H-M   'P 1'
#
loop_
_entity.id
_entity.type
_entity.pdbx_description
1 polymer ?
#
loop_
_entity_poly.entity_id
_entity_poly.type
_entity_poly.pdbx_seq_one_letter_code
_entity_poly.pdbx_strand_id
1 'polypeptide(L)'
;MRFDKWAVTAQEALQAAIGIATDANAGQVEPIHLLKALLSSGERNLRAIIERVGADPAAVESQVDDAIARAPQVTGDASQMGVGQALVRVGDAAEKLATKLGDSYVTSEHLLCALADDKTDAGSILKSAGVTGKRVQEAYNNLRGDERVTNQDSKPEFEALSKYGRNVTDMARQGKLDPVIGRVEEIRRTIQVLSRRTKNNPVLIGEPGVGKTAIVEGLAQRIVNGDVPSTLRDKELVELDMSALVAGAKYRGEFEERLKSVLKEVGKSDGRIILFIDELHTIVGAGATEGSMDAGNILKPALARGELHAIGATTLDEYRKYIEKDQALARRFQTVMVSEPTVEDTISILRGLKDRYEQHHRVRITDSALVSAADLSNRYISDRFLPDKAIDLVDEAASRLRMELDSMPADIDAVDRQLTQMQIEEQALMKEEDEASKERLVTLRKEIATTREKLDGMKASWENEKGAIDRVQDLKSKIEDAKTEMERVTREGNLARASELRFSTIPALQHEYEEAERALTAKQEAGGLLKEEVTSEEIAEVVSAWTGVPVSKMMQGELDKLKNLEGELHKRVVGQDEAVSAVAAAVRRSRAGRSDPDRPIGSFFFLGPTGVGKTELAKALAECLFDDERSLVRIDMSEYMEKFSVQRLIGAPPGYVGYDEGGQLTEAVRRHPYSVILLDEMEKAHPDVFNILLQVLDDGRLTDGQGRVVSFKNTIIIMTSNVGSQFIAGANAKSDPDEVQREVNEALRQTFKPEFLNRIDDVVVFHALGLSDIEKIVDIQLKDVRERLDRDRIKLELADAAVQSLALDGLDPVYGARPLKRLIQRQVVDNVANLIIDGKLHEGDTVRIDVGSDDQLFAERDDAASDAAAPSEPDGEEPVEPDSVE
;
A
#
# COMPACT_ATOMS: atom_id res chain seq x y z
N MET A 1 30.25 -34.83 -41.49
CA MET A 1 29.47 -33.78 -40.77
C MET A 1 29.52 -32.47 -41.55
N ARG A 2 28.36 -31.88 -41.86
CA ARG A 2 28.24 -30.56 -42.48
C ARG A 2 27.66 -29.58 -41.47
N PHE A 3 28.51 -28.84 -40.78
CA PHE A 3 28.11 -27.90 -39.73
C PHE A 3 27.23 -26.77 -40.23
N ASP A 4 27.24 -26.46 -41.52
CA ASP A 4 26.35 -25.53 -42.20
C ASP A 4 24.89 -25.97 -42.17
N LYS A 5 24.62 -27.25 -41.93
CA LYS A 5 23.27 -27.82 -41.77
C LYS A 5 22.87 -28.07 -40.32
N TRP A 6 23.61 -27.58 -39.35
CA TRP A 6 23.28 -27.71 -37.95
C TRP A 6 22.63 -26.47 -37.43
N ALA A 7 21.53 -26.59 -36.69
CA ALA A 7 20.94 -25.49 -35.96
C ALA A 7 21.88 -24.94 -34.91
N VAL A 8 21.72 -23.70 -34.52
CA VAL A 8 22.56 -23.02 -33.52
C VAL A 8 22.66 -23.83 -32.25
N THR A 9 21.55 -24.36 -31.74
CA THR A 9 21.53 -25.22 -30.54
C THR A 9 22.39 -26.46 -30.63
N ALA A 10 22.37 -27.16 -31.78
CA ALA A 10 23.20 -28.34 -32.03
C ALA A 10 24.70 -27.97 -32.13
N GLN A 11 25.02 -26.82 -32.67
CA GLN A 11 26.38 -26.29 -32.72
C GLN A 11 26.88 -25.90 -31.32
N GLU A 12 26.07 -25.24 -30.52
CA GLU A 12 26.35 -24.90 -29.12
C GLU A 12 26.60 -26.16 -28.27
N ALA A 13 25.75 -27.19 -28.45
CA ALA A 13 25.93 -28.47 -27.77
C ALA A 13 27.27 -29.17 -28.14
N LEU A 14 27.70 -29.08 -29.39
CA LEU A 14 28.98 -29.59 -29.80
C LEU A 14 30.15 -28.80 -29.22
N GLN A 15 30.06 -27.47 -29.17
CA GLN A 15 31.07 -26.63 -28.54
C GLN A 15 31.18 -26.92 -27.05
N ALA A 16 30.05 -27.08 -26.34
CA ALA A 16 30.02 -27.49 -24.95
C ALA A 16 30.65 -28.89 -24.76
N ALA A 17 30.39 -29.85 -25.68
CA ALA A 17 31.00 -31.19 -25.65
C ALA A 17 32.52 -31.14 -25.81
N ILE A 18 33.04 -30.21 -26.62
CA ILE A 18 34.48 -29.99 -26.74
C ILE A 18 35.07 -29.47 -25.43
N GLY A 19 34.37 -28.51 -24.78
CA GLY A 19 34.78 -28.02 -23.46
C GLY A 19 34.82 -29.12 -22.41
N ILE A 20 33.75 -29.92 -22.30
CA ILE A 20 33.70 -31.06 -21.37
C ILE A 20 34.80 -32.10 -21.63
N ALA A 21 35.08 -32.38 -22.88
CA ALA A 21 36.16 -33.32 -23.24
C ALA A 21 37.54 -32.76 -22.87
N THR A 22 37.73 -31.44 -23.01
CA THR A 22 38.96 -30.74 -22.62
C THR A 22 39.13 -30.77 -21.09
N ASP A 23 38.11 -30.46 -20.34
CA ASP A 23 38.13 -30.46 -18.87
C ASP A 23 38.39 -31.90 -18.32
N ALA A 24 37.87 -32.93 -19.01
CA ALA A 24 38.10 -34.34 -18.68
C ALA A 24 39.45 -34.88 -19.16
N ASN A 25 40.32 -34.09 -19.80
CA ASN A 25 41.59 -34.51 -20.42
C ASN A 25 41.41 -35.72 -21.37
N ALA A 26 40.34 -35.75 -22.13
CA ALA A 26 40.06 -36.81 -23.08
C ALA A 26 40.93 -36.68 -24.35
N GLY A 27 41.31 -37.80 -24.96
CA GLY A 27 42.15 -37.81 -26.19
C GLY A 27 41.41 -37.31 -27.43
N GLN A 28 40.08 -37.38 -27.45
CA GLN A 28 39.20 -36.92 -28.53
C GLN A 28 37.79 -36.72 -27.98
N VAL A 29 36.99 -35.91 -28.71
CA VAL A 29 35.56 -35.67 -28.33
C VAL A 29 34.73 -36.90 -28.72
N GLU A 30 34.17 -37.60 -27.76
CA GLU A 30 33.37 -38.82 -27.92
C GLU A 30 31.86 -38.54 -27.71
N PRO A 31 30.96 -39.46 -28.14
CA PRO A 31 29.51 -39.32 -27.96
C PRO A 31 29.06 -39.08 -26.53
N ILE A 32 29.78 -39.54 -25.53
CA ILE A 32 29.50 -39.35 -24.10
C ILE A 32 29.59 -37.89 -23.69
N HIS A 33 30.57 -37.14 -24.24
CA HIS A 33 30.76 -35.73 -23.97
C HIS A 33 29.60 -34.90 -24.61
N LEU A 34 29.13 -35.32 -25.79
CA LEU A 34 27.98 -34.71 -26.43
C LEU A 34 26.70 -34.98 -25.63
N LEU A 35 26.52 -36.20 -25.11
CA LEU A 35 25.37 -36.52 -24.25
C LEU A 35 25.36 -35.66 -22.97
N LYS A 36 26.53 -35.51 -22.31
CA LYS A 36 26.65 -34.61 -21.15
C LYS A 36 26.31 -33.17 -21.53
N ALA A 37 26.83 -32.66 -22.63
CA ALA A 37 26.54 -31.33 -23.10
C ALA A 37 25.03 -31.10 -23.32
N LEU A 38 24.35 -32.06 -23.95
CA LEU A 38 22.90 -32.00 -24.17
C LEU A 38 22.10 -32.02 -22.89
N LEU A 39 22.46 -32.83 -21.89
CA LEU A 39 21.79 -32.91 -20.59
C LEU A 39 22.03 -31.65 -19.74
N SER A 40 23.22 -31.06 -19.85
CA SER A 40 23.61 -29.85 -19.10
C SER A 40 23.23 -28.55 -19.81
N SER A 41 22.75 -28.58 -21.05
CA SER A 41 22.42 -27.38 -21.87
C SER A 41 21.25 -26.55 -21.34
N GLY A 42 20.50 -27.08 -20.37
CA GLY A 42 19.29 -26.39 -19.86
C GLY A 42 18.10 -26.41 -20.84
N GLU A 43 18.23 -27.08 -22.00
CA GLU A 43 17.14 -27.25 -22.96
C GLU A 43 16.04 -28.14 -22.38
N ARG A 44 14.90 -27.51 -21.99
CA ARG A 44 13.75 -28.22 -21.39
C ARG A 44 13.19 -29.32 -22.30
N ASN A 45 13.23 -29.12 -23.62
CA ASN A 45 12.73 -30.10 -24.59
C ASN A 45 13.45 -31.46 -24.47
N LEU A 46 14.75 -31.48 -24.31
CA LEU A 46 15.53 -32.70 -24.17
C LEU A 46 15.15 -33.44 -22.89
N ARG A 47 15.02 -32.75 -21.78
CA ARG A 47 14.59 -33.32 -20.50
C ARG A 47 13.16 -33.84 -20.58
N ALA A 48 12.25 -33.06 -21.15
CA ALA A 48 10.85 -33.49 -21.38
C ALA A 48 10.73 -34.76 -22.25
N ILE A 49 11.57 -34.90 -23.27
CA ILE A 49 11.63 -36.12 -24.09
C ILE A 49 12.06 -37.33 -23.24
N ILE A 50 13.11 -37.20 -22.43
CA ILE A 50 13.62 -38.27 -21.57
C ILE A 50 12.57 -38.68 -20.53
N GLU A 51 11.93 -37.74 -19.89
CA GLU A 51 10.84 -37.94 -18.90
C GLU A 51 9.63 -38.63 -19.52
N ARG A 52 9.21 -38.23 -20.73
CA ARG A 52 8.09 -38.88 -21.45
C ARG A 52 8.41 -40.32 -21.88
N VAL A 53 9.66 -40.64 -22.07
CA VAL A 53 10.10 -42.02 -22.31
C VAL A 53 10.10 -42.84 -21.03
N GLY A 54 9.92 -42.22 -19.85
CA GLY A 54 9.84 -42.85 -18.55
C GLY A 54 11.18 -42.98 -17.83
N ALA A 55 12.18 -42.18 -18.20
CA ALA A 55 13.48 -42.11 -17.54
C ALA A 55 13.66 -40.83 -16.74
N ASP A 56 14.42 -40.90 -15.66
CA ASP A 56 14.82 -39.74 -14.87
C ASP A 56 16.09 -39.09 -15.49
N PRO A 57 15.97 -37.80 -16.01
CA PRO A 57 17.12 -37.09 -16.58
C PRO A 57 18.31 -36.96 -15.63
N ALA A 58 18.06 -36.77 -14.33
CA ALA A 58 19.10 -36.59 -13.32
C ALA A 58 19.87 -37.90 -13.08
N ALA A 59 19.16 -39.04 -13.07
CA ALA A 59 19.79 -40.36 -12.96
C ALA A 59 20.63 -40.71 -14.19
N VAL A 60 20.18 -40.32 -15.38
CA VAL A 60 20.97 -40.50 -16.63
C VAL A 60 22.21 -39.61 -16.61
N GLU A 61 22.07 -38.35 -16.19
CA GLU A 61 23.17 -37.38 -16.09
C GLU A 61 24.27 -37.87 -15.12
N SER A 62 23.89 -38.39 -13.96
CA SER A 62 24.84 -38.98 -12.99
C SER A 62 25.60 -40.18 -13.55
N GLN A 63 24.96 -41.06 -14.33
CA GLN A 63 25.62 -42.20 -14.99
C GLN A 63 26.61 -41.75 -16.08
N VAL A 64 26.27 -40.64 -16.77
CA VAL A 64 27.16 -40.04 -17.77
C VAL A 64 28.39 -39.44 -17.09
N ASP A 65 28.25 -38.78 -15.96
CA ASP A 65 29.35 -38.22 -15.18
C ASP A 65 30.30 -39.33 -14.66
N ASP A 66 29.74 -40.40 -14.15
CA ASP A 66 30.49 -41.56 -13.72
C ASP A 66 31.28 -42.23 -14.88
N ALA A 67 30.69 -42.27 -16.07
CA ALA A 67 31.36 -42.83 -17.24
C ALA A 67 32.48 -41.93 -17.77
N ILE A 68 32.29 -40.60 -17.76
CA ILE A 68 33.36 -39.64 -18.12
C ILE A 68 34.53 -39.72 -17.13
N ALA A 69 34.24 -39.82 -15.83
CA ALA A 69 35.26 -39.94 -14.78
C ALA A 69 36.12 -41.22 -14.89
N ARG A 70 35.57 -42.33 -15.46
CA ARG A 70 36.27 -43.58 -15.69
C ARG A 70 37.01 -43.68 -17.02
N ALA A 71 36.78 -42.72 -17.93
CA ALA A 71 37.39 -42.70 -19.25
C ALA A 71 38.93 -42.52 -19.17
N PRO A 72 39.72 -43.08 -20.09
CA PRO A 72 41.15 -42.91 -20.11
C PRO A 72 41.54 -41.45 -20.33
N GLN A 73 42.36 -40.90 -19.43
CA GLN A 73 42.89 -39.55 -19.54
C GLN A 73 44.26 -39.56 -20.27
N VAL A 74 44.46 -38.52 -21.12
CA VAL A 74 45.73 -38.35 -21.85
C VAL A 74 46.50 -37.20 -21.22
N THR A 75 47.75 -37.48 -20.83
CA THR A 75 48.69 -36.45 -20.36
C THR A 75 49.40 -35.83 -21.57
N GLY A 76 48.94 -34.71 -22.08
CA GLY A 76 49.56 -34.00 -23.19
C GLY A 76 48.85 -32.67 -23.48
N ASP A 77 49.54 -31.79 -24.26
CA ASP A 77 49.02 -30.46 -24.61
C ASP A 77 47.73 -30.57 -25.44
N ALA A 78 46.62 -30.09 -24.88
CA ALA A 78 45.26 -30.21 -25.43
C ALA A 78 44.94 -29.26 -26.61
N SER A 79 45.95 -28.69 -27.25
CA SER A 79 45.76 -27.63 -28.29
C SER A 79 45.19 -28.11 -29.64
N GLN A 80 45.02 -29.42 -29.87
CA GLN A 80 44.36 -29.95 -31.08
C GLN A 80 43.48 -31.18 -30.73
N MET A 81 42.40 -30.96 -30.00
CA MET A 81 41.45 -32.02 -29.71
C MET A 81 40.63 -32.36 -30.97
N GLY A 82 40.77 -33.61 -31.44
CA GLY A 82 40.06 -34.10 -32.63
C GLY A 82 38.67 -34.64 -32.28
N VAL A 83 37.77 -34.61 -33.23
CA VAL A 83 36.46 -35.26 -33.11
C VAL A 83 36.58 -36.75 -33.33
N GLY A 84 36.12 -37.57 -32.39
CA GLY A 84 36.17 -39.03 -32.46
C GLY A 84 35.31 -39.58 -33.62
N GLN A 85 35.76 -40.69 -34.25
CA GLN A 85 34.99 -41.30 -35.35
C GLN A 85 33.60 -41.75 -34.93
N ALA A 86 33.40 -42.07 -33.67
CA ALA A 86 32.09 -42.42 -33.11
C ALA A 86 31.15 -41.22 -33.15
N LEU A 87 31.62 -40.01 -32.75
CA LEU A 87 30.82 -38.78 -32.78
C LEU A 87 30.50 -38.35 -34.22
N VAL A 88 31.42 -38.57 -35.18
CA VAL A 88 31.14 -38.35 -36.61
C VAL A 88 29.99 -39.21 -37.09
N ARG A 89 29.93 -40.51 -36.69
CA ARG A 89 28.81 -41.40 -37.04
C ARG A 89 27.49 -40.94 -36.43
N VAL A 90 27.47 -40.45 -35.18
CA VAL A 90 26.26 -39.89 -34.53
C VAL A 90 25.78 -38.68 -35.30
N GLY A 91 26.66 -37.76 -35.69
CA GLY A 91 26.27 -36.59 -36.49
C GLY A 91 25.70 -36.96 -37.85
N ASP A 92 26.31 -37.91 -38.58
CA ASP A 92 25.79 -38.39 -39.88
C ASP A 92 24.45 -39.11 -39.72
N ALA A 93 24.20 -39.81 -38.60
CA ALA A 93 22.92 -40.43 -38.29
C ALA A 93 21.86 -39.37 -38.00
N ALA A 94 22.18 -38.31 -37.25
CA ALA A 94 21.29 -37.19 -36.98
C ALA A 94 20.90 -36.42 -38.28
N GLU A 95 21.88 -36.22 -39.22
CA GLU A 95 21.61 -35.60 -40.53
C GLU A 95 20.63 -36.43 -41.38
N LYS A 96 20.81 -37.77 -41.38
CA LYS A 96 19.89 -38.69 -42.05
C LYS A 96 18.48 -38.65 -41.42
N LEU A 97 18.39 -38.58 -40.10
CA LEU A 97 17.14 -38.51 -39.36
C LEU A 97 16.41 -37.20 -39.66
N ALA A 98 17.11 -36.05 -39.59
CA ALA A 98 16.57 -34.75 -39.96
C ALA A 98 15.98 -34.74 -41.39
N THR A 99 16.76 -35.26 -42.36
CA THR A 99 16.32 -35.38 -43.77
C THR A 99 15.10 -36.27 -43.89
N LYS A 100 15.02 -37.41 -43.15
CA LYS A 100 13.87 -38.32 -43.13
C LYS A 100 12.60 -37.65 -42.56
N LEU A 101 12.77 -36.80 -41.59
CA LEU A 101 11.69 -36.04 -40.94
C LEU A 101 11.29 -34.78 -41.72
N GLY A 102 12.03 -34.42 -42.77
CA GLY A 102 11.76 -33.28 -43.62
C GLY A 102 12.30 -31.95 -43.07
N ASP A 103 13.25 -32.02 -42.15
CA ASP A 103 13.90 -30.86 -41.52
C ASP A 103 15.12 -30.42 -42.36
N SER A 104 15.34 -29.12 -42.50
CA SER A 104 16.47 -28.54 -43.24
C SER A 104 17.73 -28.48 -42.37
N TYR A 105 17.56 -28.47 -41.03
CA TYR A 105 18.68 -28.37 -40.07
C TYR A 105 18.58 -29.44 -39.00
N VAL A 106 19.76 -29.89 -38.51
CA VAL A 106 19.90 -30.82 -37.41
C VAL A 106 19.79 -30.07 -36.09
N THR A 107 18.87 -30.49 -35.19
CA THR A 107 18.69 -29.92 -33.87
C THR A 107 19.26 -30.82 -32.76
N SER A 108 19.27 -30.35 -31.52
CA SER A 108 19.68 -31.11 -30.34
C SER A 108 18.87 -32.40 -30.16
N GLU A 109 17.57 -32.36 -30.50
CA GLU A 109 16.69 -33.56 -30.43
C GLU A 109 17.08 -34.65 -31.44
N HIS A 110 17.51 -34.25 -32.65
CA HIS A 110 18.04 -35.20 -33.63
C HIS A 110 19.32 -35.86 -33.13
N LEU A 111 20.19 -35.10 -32.44
CA LEU A 111 21.40 -35.62 -31.84
C LEU A 111 21.10 -36.62 -30.71
N LEU A 112 20.11 -36.31 -29.84
CA LEU A 112 19.65 -37.21 -28.79
C LEU A 112 19.08 -38.53 -29.35
N CYS A 113 18.27 -38.46 -30.42
CA CYS A 113 17.78 -39.65 -31.10
C CYS A 113 18.90 -40.52 -31.67
N ALA A 114 19.91 -39.92 -32.28
CA ALA A 114 21.05 -40.62 -32.85
C ALA A 114 21.97 -41.24 -31.78
N LEU A 115 22.17 -40.53 -30.65
CA LEU A 115 22.90 -41.03 -29.50
C LEU A 115 22.20 -42.25 -28.87
N ALA A 116 20.89 -42.24 -28.77
CA ALA A 116 20.11 -43.33 -28.17
C ALA A 116 20.19 -44.64 -28.99
N ASP A 117 20.49 -44.57 -30.28
CA ASP A 117 20.69 -45.73 -31.14
C ASP A 117 22.16 -46.16 -31.31
N ASP A 118 23.10 -45.31 -30.84
CA ASP A 118 24.51 -45.59 -30.96
C ASP A 118 24.96 -46.78 -30.08
N LYS A 119 26.13 -47.35 -30.40
CA LYS A 119 26.72 -48.51 -29.72
C LYS A 119 27.80 -48.12 -28.73
N THR A 120 28.04 -46.88 -28.50
CA THR A 120 29.01 -46.37 -27.53
C THR A 120 28.42 -46.35 -26.11
N ASP A 121 29.26 -45.96 -25.13
CA ASP A 121 28.84 -45.84 -23.74
C ASP A 121 27.62 -44.90 -23.58
N ALA A 122 27.55 -43.82 -24.35
CA ALA A 122 26.41 -42.93 -24.35
C ALA A 122 25.11 -43.65 -24.73
N GLY A 123 25.12 -44.40 -25.83
CA GLY A 123 23.94 -45.18 -26.23
C GLY A 123 23.64 -46.34 -25.28
N SER A 124 24.65 -46.91 -24.63
CA SER A 124 24.46 -47.97 -23.63
C SER A 124 23.81 -47.47 -22.35
N ILE A 125 24.20 -46.29 -21.84
CA ILE A 125 23.59 -45.60 -20.69
C ILE A 125 22.12 -45.25 -21.00
N LEU A 126 21.86 -44.62 -22.15
CA LEU A 126 20.47 -44.28 -22.57
C LEU A 126 19.60 -45.55 -22.67
N LYS A 127 20.11 -46.65 -23.24
CA LYS A 127 19.35 -47.90 -23.33
C LYS A 127 19.12 -48.55 -21.98
N SER A 128 20.07 -48.49 -21.06
CA SER A 128 19.92 -49.01 -19.69
C SER A 128 18.82 -48.27 -18.92
N ALA A 129 18.67 -46.97 -19.17
CA ALA A 129 17.61 -46.15 -18.65
C ALA A 129 16.27 -46.28 -19.40
N GLY A 130 16.17 -47.20 -20.39
CA GLY A 130 14.98 -47.42 -21.22
C GLY A 130 14.76 -46.37 -22.34
N VAL A 131 15.74 -45.51 -22.55
CA VAL A 131 15.70 -44.44 -23.58
C VAL A 131 16.28 -45.05 -24.88
N THR A 132 15.39 -45.45 -25.79
CA THR A 132 15.79 -46.02 -27.10
C THR A 132 15.44 -45.03 -28.20
N GLY A 133 16.21 -45.04 -29.31
CA GLY A 133 16.02 -44.12 -30.42
C GLY A 133 14.61 -44.10 -30.96
N LYS A 134 13.93 -45.26 -31.01
CA LYS A 134 12.53 -45.36 -31.45
C LYS A 134 11.59 -44.61 -30.48
N ARG A 135 11.73 -44.82 -29.16
CA ARG A 135 10.89 -44.15 -28.14
C ARG A 135 11.17 -42.66 -28.08
N VAL A 136 12.43 -42.25 -28.22
CA VAL A 136 12.85 -40.86 -28.30
C VAL A 136 12.27 -40.22 -29.55
N GLN A 137 12.31 -40.88 -30.70
CA GLN A 137 11.73 -40.36 -31.95
C GLN A 137 10.21 -40.25 -31.87
N GLU A 138 9.52 -41.22 -31.26
CA GLU A 138 8.07 -41.15 -31.02
C GLU A 138 7.70 -40.00 -30.09
N ALA A 139 8.44 -39.84 -28.98
CA ALA A 139 8.25 -38.74 -28.05
C ALA A 139 8.52 -37.37 -28.72
N TYR A 140 9.59 -37.25 -29.49
CA TYR A 140 9.92 -36.05 -30.27
C TYR A 140 8.85 -35.74 -31.33
N ASN A 141 8.34 -36.72 -32.07
CA ASN A 141 7.28 -36.51 -33.07
C ASN A 141 5.97 -36.10 -32.42
N ASN A 142 5.65 -36.61 -31.22
CA ASN A 142 4.47 -36.24 -30.49
C ASN A 142 4.57 -34.81 -29.95
N LEU A 143 5.74 -34.36 -29.58
CA LEU A 143 6.02 -33.01 -29.10
C LEU A 143 5.99 -31.98 -30.24
N ARG A 144 6.66 -32.29 -31.37
CA ARG A 144 6.78 -31.35 -32.50
C ARG A 144 5.54 -31.25 -33.39
N GLY A 145 4.68 -32.28 -33.41
CA GLY A 145 3.56 -32.39 -34.35
C GLY A 145 4.03 -32.32 -35.83
N ASP A 146 3.40 -31.45 -36.65
CA ASP A 146 3.73 -31.26 -38.07
C ASP A 146 4.81 -30.16 -38.31
N GLU A 147 5.47 -29.67 -37.29
CA GLU A 147 6.48 -28.61 -37.40
C GLU A 147 7.75 -29.13 -38.06
N ARG A 148 8.31 -28.31 -38.97
CA ARG A 148 9.59 -28.60 -39.65
C ARG A 148 10.61 -27.48 -39.34
N VAL A 149 11.81 -27.87 -39.07
CA VAL A 149 12.94 -26.94 -38.82
C VAL A 149 13.46 -26.43 -40.16
N THR A 150 13.06 -25.25 -40.57
CA THR A 150 13.38 -24.64 -41.86
C THR A 150 14.40 -23.51 -41.74
N ASN A 151 14.64 -23.01 -40.52
CA ASN A 151 15.60 -21.94 -40.25
C ASN A 151 16.68 -22.40 -39.24
N GLN A 152 17.92 -21.92 -39.41
CA GLN A 152 19.05 -22.31 -38.59
C GLN A 152 18.94 -21.81 -37.15
N ASP A 153 18.29 -20.64 -36.95
CA ASP A 153 18.04 -20.00 -35.64
C ASP A 153 16.77 -20.49 -34.96
N SER A 154 15.98 -21.37 -35.59
CA SER A 154 14.73 -21.87 -35.00
C SER A 154 15.04 -22.67 -33.73
N LYS A 155 14.65 -22.12 -32.59
CA LYS A 155 14.46 -22.88 -31.37
C LYS A 155 12.98 -23.31 -31.36
N PRO A 156 12.63 -24.58 -31.69
CA PRO A 156 11.25 -25.02 -31.58
C PRO A 156 10.84 -24.97 -30.10
N GLU A 157 10.04 -23.98 -29.73
CA GLU A 157 9.44 -23.91 -28.40
C GLU A 157 8.20 -24.82 -28.39
N PHE A 158 8.40 -26.04 -27.91
CA PHE A 158 7.31 -26.96 -27.57
C PHE A 158 6.81 -26.59 -26.18
N GLU A 159 5.48 -26.63 -25.98
CA GLU A 159 4.84 -26.28 -24.72
C GLU A 159 4.95 -24.77 -24.37
N ALA A 160 4.75 -23.90 -25.36
CA ALA A 160 4.73 -22.46 -25.17
C ALA A 160 3.69 -22.00 -24.14
N LEU A 161 2.53 -22.71 -24.10
CA LEU A 161 1.48 -22.43 -23.11
C LEU A 161 1.91 -22.75 -21.67
N SER A 162 2.68 -23.81 -21.45
CA SER A 162 3.17 -24.13 -20.10
C SER A 162 4.26 -23.17 -19.62
N LYS A 163 4.96 -22.53 -20.56
CA LYS A 163 6.05 -21.59 -20.30
C LYS A 163 5.55 -20.15 -20.11
N TYR A 164 4.57 -19.73 -20.90
CA TYR A 164 4.09 -18.35 -20.96
C TYR A 164 2.64 -18.22 -20.51
N GLY A 165 2.01 -19.28 -20.02
CA GLY A 165 0.65 -19.30 -19.54
C GLY A 165 0.52 -19.98 -18.19
N ARG A 166 -0.43 -19.51 -17.40
CA ARG A 166 -0.85 -20.07 -16.12
C ARG A 166 -2.20 -20.74 -16.30
N ASN A 167 -2.29 -22.05 -16.08
CA ASN A 167 -3.57 -22.76 -16.20
C ASN A 167 -4.44 -22.53 -14.97
N VAL A 168 -5.37 -21.58 -15.07
CA VAL A 168 -6.29 -21.19 -13.99
C VAL A 168 -7.25 -22.33 -13.62
N THR A 169 -7.67 -23.14 -14.62
CA THR A 169 -8.55 -24.30 -14.38
C THR A 169 -7.85 -25.38 -13.57
N ASP A 170 -6.55 -25.62 -13.78
CA ASP A 170 -5.77 -26.56 -12.97
C ASP A 170 -5.57 -26.06 -11.56
N MET A 171 -5.39 -24.75 -11.38
CA MET A 171 -5.33 -24.15 -10.03
C MET A 171 -6.65 -24.32 -9.30
N ALA A 172 -7.78 -24.15 -10.00
CA ALA A 172 -9.10 -24.40 -9.43
C ALA A 172 -9.25 -25.86 -8.99
N ARG A 173 -8.79 -26.84 -9.80
CA ARG A 173 -8.78 -28.26 -9.44
C ARG A 173 -7.94 -28.54 -8.19
N GLN A 174 -6.83 -27.84 -8.03
CA GLN A 174 -5.93 -27.94 -6.87
C GLN A 174 -6.42 -27.18 -5.63
N GLY A 175 -7.52 -26.44 -5.72
CA GLY A 175 -8.05 -25.62 -4.61
C GLY A 175 -7.19 -24.40 -4.27
N LYS A 176 -6.33 -23.94 -5.18
CA LYS A 176 -5.40 -22.83 -4.97
C LYS A 176 -6.01 -21.45 -5.26
N LEU A 177 -7.21 -21.39 -5.85
CA LEU A 177 -7.89 -20.13 -6.12
C LEU A 177 -8.72 -19.68 -4.93
N ASP A 178 -8.83 -18.36 -4.77
CA ASP A 178 -9.69 -17.76 -3.76
C ASP A 178 -11.17 -17.94 -4.07
N PRO A 179 -12.05 -18.04 -3.07
CA PRO A 179 -13.48 -18.10 -3.29
C PRO A 179 -13.98 -16.79 -3.91
N VAL A 180 -14.72 -16.88 -5.00
CA VAL A 180 -15.27 -15.69 -5.67
C VAL A 180 -16.68 -15.42 -5.19
N ILE A 181 -16.89 -14.27 -4.59
CA ILE A 181 -18.14 -13.85 -3.94
C ILE A 181 -18.67 -12.59 -4.63
N GLY A 182 -19.98 -12.50 -4.81
CA GLY A 182 -20.65 -11.28 -5.24
C GLY A 182 -20.61 -11.00 -6.75
N ARG A 183 -19.94 -11.82 -7.60
CA ARG A 183 -19.75 -11.58 -9.05
C ARG A 183 -20.60 -12.50 -9.95
N VAL A 184 -21.75 -12.91 -9.47
CA VAL A 184 -22.59 -13.92 -10.15
C VAL A 184 -23.09 -13.43 -11.52
N GLU A 185 -23.53 -12.19 -11.62
CA GLU A 185 -24.10 -11.64 -12.85
C GLU A 185 -23.01 -11.41 -13.92
N GLU A 186 -21.85 -10.92 -13.53
CA GLU A 186 -20.72 -10.71 -14.45
C GLU A 186 -20.19 -12.05 -14.98
N ILE A 187 -20.06 -13.06 -14.10
CA ILE A 187 -19.66 -14.42 -14.52
C ILE A 187 -20.71 -15.00 -15.46
N ARG A 188 -22.02 -14.89 -15.15
CA ARG A 188 -23.12 -15.33 -16.00
C ARG A 188 -23.08 -14.63 -17.36
N ARG A 189 -22.84 -13.32 -17.38
CA ARG A 189 -22.72 -12.55 -18.62
C ARG A 189 -21.52 -12.99 -19.44
N THR A 190 -20.38 -13.23 -18.80
CA THR A 190 -19.16 -13.76 -19.45
C THR A 190 -19.42 -15.12 -20.07
N ILE A 191 -20.07 -16.06 -19.38
CA ILE A 191 -20.52 -17.36 -19.89
C ILE A 191 -21.45 -17.19 -21.09
N GLN A 192 -22.40 -16.28 -20.98
CA GLN A 192 -23.36 -16.01 -22.08
C GLN A 192 -22.65 -15.48 -23.32
N VAL A 193 -21.65 -14.61 -23.18
CA VAL A 193 -20.87 -14.08 -24.30
C VAL A 193 -20.04 -15.19 -24.93
N LEU A 194 -19.32 -16.00 -24.15
CA LEU A 194 -18.50 -17.12 -24.62
C LEU A 194 -19.32 -18.16 -25.41
N SER A 195 -20.61 -18.32 -25.07
CA SER A 195 -21.52 -19.27 -25.74
C SER A 195 -22.13 -18.73 -27.04
N ARG A 196 -21.83 -17.49 -27.46
CA ARG A 196 -22.35 -16.90 -28.70
C ARG A 196 -21.66 -17.48 -29.94
N ARG A 197 -22.32 -17.41 -31.07
CA ARG A 197 -21.76 -17.81 -32.38
C ARG A 197 -20.78 -16.74 -32.91
N THR A 198 -21.02 -15.48 -32.61
CA THR A 198 -20.20 -14.32 -33.05
C THR A 198 -20.07 -13.35 -31.91
N LYS A 199 -19.00 -12.55 -31.88
CA LYS A 199 -18.65 -11.67 -30.75
C LYS A 199 -18.62 -12.46 -29.44
N ASN A 200 -17.98 -13.62 -29.49
CA ASN A 200 -17.88 -14.57 -28.38
C ASN A 200 -16.66 -14.39 -27.50
N ASN A 201 -15.94 -13.27 -27.64
CA ASN A 201 -14.82 -12.90 -26.78
C ASN A 201 -15.28 -11.79 -25.86
N PRO A 202 -15.48 -12.03 -24.56
CA PRO A 202 -15.80 -10.99 -23.60
C PRO A 202 -14.57 -10.12 -23.29
N VAL A 203 -14.80 -8.83 -23.09
CA VAL A 203 -13.83 -7.92 -22.45
C VAL A 203 -14.43 -7.39 -21.17
N LEU A 204 -13.79 -7.67 -20.04
CA LEU A 204 -14.13 -7.16 -18.73
C LEU A 204 -13.60 -5.73 -18.62
N ILE A 205 -14.51 -4.77 -18.48
CA ILE A 205 -14.17 -3.34 -18.41
C ILE A 205 -14.56 -2.82 -17.05
N GLY A 206 -13.61 -2.24 -16.33
CA GLY A 206 -13.85 -1.65 -15.02
C GLY A 206 -12.59 -0.99 -14.50
N GLU A 207 -12.74 -0.20 -13.44
CA GLU A 207 -11.64 0.47 -12.79
C GLU A 207 -10.60 -0.53 -12.21
N PRO A 208 -9.36 -0.10 -11.94
CA PRO A 208 -8.37 -0.95 -11.27
C PRO A 208 -8.90 -1.42 -9.92
N GLY A 209 -8.59 -2.66 -9.52
CA GLY A 209 -8.96 -3.17 -8.19
C GLY A 209 -10.42 -3.57 -7.99
N VAL A 210 -11.32 -3.44 -9.01
CA VAL A 210 -12.72 -3.87 -8.86
C VAL A 210 -12.93 -5.39 -8.94
N GLY A 211 -11.89 -6.19 -9.15
CA GLY A 211 -11.98 -7.65 -9.16
C GLY A 211 -12.27 -8.26 -10.53
N LYS A 212 -11.75 -7.70 -11.63
CA LYS A 212 -11.88 -8.26 -13.00
C LYS A 212 -11.29 -9.67 -13.09
N THR A 213 -10.14 -9.91 -12.55
CA THR A 213 -9.45 -11.20 -12.54
C THR A 213 -10.21 -12.26 -11.74
N ALA A 214 -10.84 -11.87 -10.61
CA ALA A 214 -11.68 -12.76 -9.80
C ALA A 214 -12.87 -13.34 -10.60
N ILE A 215 -13.44 -12.60 -11.56
CA ILE A 215 -14.51 -13.11 -12.44
C ILE A 215 -14.02 -14.29 -13.27
N VAL A 216 -12.78 -14.22 -13.75
CA VAL A 216 -12.13 -15.27 -14.55
C VAL A 216 -11.81 -16.49 -13.68
N GLU A 217 -11.32 -16.28 -12.47
CA GLU A 217 -11.10 -17.34 -11.48
C GLU A 217 -12.42 -18.03 -11.09
N GLY A 218 -13.48 -17.26 -10.85
CA GLY A 218 -14.82 -17.80 -10.60
C GLY A 218 -15.39 -18.59 -11.76
N LEU A 219 -15.10 -18.17 -12.99
CA LEU A 219 -15.44 -18.96 -14.18
C LEU A 219 -14.68 -20.29 -14.21
N ALA A 220 -13.39 -20.29 -13.90
CA ALA A 220 -12.58 -21.50 -13.83
C ALA A 220 -13.12 -22.48 -12.77
N GLN A 221 -13.49 -21.98 -11.58
CA GLN A 221 -14.10 -22.79 -10.52
C GLN A 221 -15.43 -23.42 -10.98
N ARG A 222 -16.30 -22.67 -11.69
CA ARG A 222 -17.55 -23.19 -12.24
C ARG A 222 -17.32 -24.22 -13.34
N ILE A 223 -16.31 -24.07 -14.19
CA ILE A 223 -15.94 -25.08 -15.20
C ILE A 223 -15.54 -26.38 -14.51
N VAL A 224 -14.69 -26.32 -13.48
CA VAL A 224 -14.24 -27.51 -12.73
C VAL A 224 -15.39 -28.19 -12.01
N ASN A 225 -16.32 -27.44 -11.43
CA ASN A 225 -17.49 -27.95 -10.73
C ASN A 225 -18.60 -28.44 -11.70
N GLY A 226 -18.46 -28.21 -13.02
CA GLY A 226 -19.45 -28.57 -14.00
C GLY A 226 -20.67 -27.65 -14.03
N ASP A 227 -20.66 -26.52 -13.34
CA ASP A 227 -21.72 -25.50 -13.25
C ASP A 227 -21.67 -24.51 -14.44
N VAL A 228 -21.52 -25.05 -15.63
CA VAL A 228 -21.47 -24.31 -16.89
C VAL A 228 -22.22 -25.09 -18.00
N PRO A 229 -22.67 -24.40 -19.07
CA PRO A 229 -23.25 -25.06 -20.24
C PRO A 229 -22.32 -26.14 -20.81
N SER A 230 -22.89 -27.15 -21.47
CA SER A 230 -22.15 -28.28 -22.07
C SER A 230 -21.02 -27.84 -23.00
N THR A 231 -21.15 -26.68 -23.65
CA THR A 231 -20.14 -26.11 -24.54
C THR A 231 -18.88 -25.64 -23.84
N LEU A 232 -18.91 -25.47 -22.50
CA LEU A 232 -17.79 -24.97 -21.69
C LEU A 232 -17.23 -25.99 -20.69
N ARG A 233 -17.86 -27.17 -20.52
CA ARG A 233 -17.48 -28.17 -19.50
C ARG A 233 -16.05 -28.70 -19.66
N ASP A 234 -15.62 -28.88 -20.91
CA ASP A 234 -14.30 -29.46 -21.23
C ASP A 234 -13.29 -28.40 -21.64
N LYS A 235 -13.59 -27.13 -21.34
CA LYS A 235 -12.66 -26.04 -21.64
C LYS A 235 -11.64 -25.88 -20.52
N GLU A 236 -10.46 -25.44 -20.92
CA GLU A 236 -9.38 -25.03 -20.03
C GLU A 236 -9.16 -23.53 -20.18
N LEU A 237 -9.06 -22.84 -19.05
CA LEU A 237 -8.82 -21.42 -19.01
C LEU A 237 -7.35 -21.20 -18.66
N VAL A 238 -6.63 -20.54 -19.57
CA VAL A 238 -5.20 -20.26 -19.42
C VAL A 238 -4.98 -18.76 -19.46
N GLU A 239 -4.39 -18.22 -18.42
CA GLU A 239 -3.97 -16.82 -18.32
C GLU A 239 -2.62 -16.65 -19.03
N LEU A 240 -2.51 -15.64 -19.87
CA LEU A 240 -1.29 -15.30 -20.59
C LEU A 240 -0.39 -14.38 -19.76
N ASP A 241 0.80 -14.86 -19.40
CA ASP A 241 1.80 -14.05 -18.71
C ASP A 241 2.56 -13.16 -19.71
N MET A 242 2.14 -11.90 -19.79
CA MET A 242 2.75 -10.90 -20.66
C MET A 242 4.17 -10.57 -20.23
N SER A 243 4.46 -10.59 -18.93
CA SER A 243 5.79 -10.32 -18.39
C SER A 243 6.78 -11.40 -18.81
N ALA A 244 6.39 -12.67 -18.73
CA ALA A 244 7.20 -13.79 -19.17
C ALA A 244 7.44 -13.80 -20.70
N LEU A 245 6.46 -13.33 -21.49
CA LEU A 245 6.61 -13.21 -22.94
C LEU A 245 7.65 -12.15 -23.34
N VAL A 246 7.73 -11.05 -22.60
CA VAL A 246 8.62 -9.91 -22.86
C VAL A 246 10.00 -10.14 -22.22
N ALA A 247 10.07 -10.82 -21.06
CA ALA A 247 11.31 -11.04 -20.32
C ALA A 247 12.38 -11.73 -21.16
N GLY A 248 13.57 -11.12 -21.24
CA GLY A 248 14.72 -11.67 -21.99
C GLY A 248 14.60 -11.62 -23.53
N ALA A 249 13.54 -11.04 -24.10
CA ALA A 249 13.47 -10.81 -25.53
C ALA A 249 14.35 -9.61 -25.90
N LYS A 250 15.51 -9.87 -26.49
CA LYS A 250 16.48 -8.84 -26.91
C LYS A 250 16.03 -8.09 -28.18
N TYR A 251 15.20 -8.74 -29.00
CA TYR A 251 14.72 -8.21 -30.26
C TYR A 251 13.22 -8.39 -30.40
N ARG A 252 12.56 -7.47 -31.11
CA ARG A 252 11.13 -7.49 -31.40
C ARG A 252 10.63 -8.83 -31.98
N GLY A 253 11.42 -9.46 -32.85
CA GLY A 253 11.06 -10.74 -33.49
C GLY A 253 10.90 -11.91 -32.50
N GLU A 254 11.63 -11.93 -31.39
CA GLU A 254 11.55 -12.99 -30.39
C GLU A 254 10.20 -12.98 -29.64
N PHE A 255 9.72 -11.80 -29.27
CA PHE A 255 8.39 -11.66 -28.65
C PHE A 255 7.28 -12.11 -29.61
N GLU A 256 7.36 -11.65 -30.87
CA GLU A 256 6.36 -12.03 -31.90
C GLU A 256 6.36 -13.54 -32.15
N GLU A 257 7.51 -14.20 -32.16
CA GLU A 257 7.63 -15.66 -32.30
C GLU A 257 7.05 -16.42 -31.11
N ARG A 258 7.33 -15.97 -29.88
CA ARG A 258 6.77 -16.55 -28.66
C ARG A 258 5.24 -16.45 -28.66
N LEU A 259 4.68 -15.26 -28.93
CA LEU A 259 3.23 -15.08 -29.03
C LEU A 259 2.60 -15.92 -30.14
N LYS A 260 3.25 -16.01 -31.32
CA LYS A 260 2.80 -16.88 -32.41
C LYS A 260 2.82 -18.36 -32.02
N SER A 261 3.82 -18.81 -31.26
CA SER A 261 3.92 -20.18 -30.77
C SER A 261 2.76 -20.51 -29.81
N VAL A 262 2.46 -19.59 -28.84
CA VAL A 262 1.31 -19.72 -27.94
C VAL A 262 -0.03 -19.79 -28.73
N LEU A 263 -0.25 -18.87 -29.65
CA LEU A 263 -1.49 -18.83 -30.46
C LEU A 263 -1.64 -20.08 -31.35
N LYS A 264 -0.56 -20.60 -31.87
CA LYS A 264 -0.54 -21.85 -32.64
C LYS A 264 -0.91 -23.06 -31.79
N GLU A 265 -0.42 -23.12 -30.56
CA GLU A 265 -0.76 -24.18 -29.61
C GLU A 265 -2.23 -24.10 -29.18
N VAL A 266 -2.74 -22.87 -28.88
CA VAL A 266 -4.15 -22.63 -28.64
C VAL A 266 -5.02 -23.07 -29.84
N GLY A 267 -4.62 -22.71 -31.05
CA GLY A 267 -5.34 -23.10 -32.29
C GLY A 267 -5.38 -24.61 -32.51
N LYS A 268 -4.32 -25.36 -32.16
CA LYS A 268 -4.26 -26.83 -32.21
C LYS A 268 -5.20 -27.52 -31.21
N SER A 269 -5.61 -26.82 -30.14
CA SER A 269 -6.49 -27.38 -29.10
C SER A 269 -7.95 -27.58 -29.55
N ASP A 270 -8.27 -27.22 -30.78
CA ASP A 270 -9.64 -27.30 -31.37
C ASP A 270 -10.66 -26.55 -30.46
N GLY A 271 -10.27 -25.37 -29.99
CA GLY A 271 -11.09 -24.52 -29.16
C GLY A 271 -11.31 -25.01 -27.73
N ARG A 272 -10.57 -25.99 -27.24
CA ARG A 272 -10.60 -26.39 -25.81
C ARG A 272 -10.04 -25.36 -24.89
N ILE A 273 -9.06 -24.54 -25.33
CA ILE A 273 -8.42 -23.54 -24.53
C ILE A 273 -9.10 -22.18 -24.71
N ILE A 274 -9.43 -21.53 -23.60
CA ILE A 274 -9.85 -20.14 -23.53
C ILE A 274 -8.69 -19.35 -22.96
N LEU A 275 -8.18 -18.38 -23.71
CA LEU A 275 -7.06 -17.57 -23.30
C LEU A 275 -7.56 -16.36 -22.50
N PHE A 276 -7.07 -16.16 -21.28
CA PHE A 276 -7.29 -14.93 -20.53
C PHE A 276 -6.10 -13.98 -20.73
N ILE A 277 -6.41 -12.74 -21.07
CA ILE A 277 -5.43 -11.68 -21.30
C ILE A 277 -5.79 -10.53 -20.38
N ASP A 278 -5.04 -10.42 -19.28
CA ASP A 278 -5.15 -9.25 -18.43
C ASP A 278 -4.42 -8.07 -19.08
N GLU A 279 -4.84 -6.87 -18.77
CA GLU A 279 -4.35 -5.64 -19.41
C GLU A 279 -4.31 -5.75 -20.96
N LEU A 280 -5.41 -6.17 -21.57
CA LEU A 280 -5.53 -6.39 -23.01
C LEU A 280 -4.99 -5.22 -23.84
N HIS A 281 -5.04 -4.00 -23.32
CA HIS A 281 -4.52 -2.80 -23.96
C HIS A 281 -3.00 -2.83 -24.19
N THR A 282 -2.25 -3.57 -23.40
CA THR A 282 -0.79 -3.71 -23.54
C THR A 282 -0.41 -4.42 -24.82
N ILE A 283 -1.25 -5.37 -25.26
CA ILE A 283 -1.05 -6.09 -26.51
C ILE A 283 -1.47 -5.25 -27.72
N VAL A 284 -2.55 -4.45 -27.58
CA VAL A 284 -3.16 -3.69 -28.67
C VAL A 284 -2.56 -2.30 -28.82
N GLY A 285 -2.14 -1.68 -27.71
CA GLY A 285 -1.65 -0.30 -27.65
C GLY A 285 -0.15 -0.13 -27.93
N ALA A 286 0.60 -1.19 -27.95
CA ALA A 286 2.04 -1.17 -28.09
C ALA A 286 2.55 -0.67 -29.48
N GLY A 287 1.68 -0.14 -30.35
CA GLY A 287 2.01 0.32 -31.70
C GLY A 287 2.02 1.85 -31.93
N ALA A 288 1.77 2.68 -30.91
CA ALA A 288 1.56 4.12 -31.08
C ALA A 288 2.83 4.98 -31.07
N THR A 289 3.98 4.45 -30.68
CA THR A 289 5.28 5.11 -30.76
C THR A 289 6.19 4.38 -31.74
N GLU A 290 6.96 5.11 -32.55
CA GLU A 290 7.95 4.53 -33.48
C GLU A 290 8.87 3.56 -32.72
N GLY A 291 8.67 2.23 -32.93
CA GLY A 291 9.45 1.17 -32.31
C GLY A 291 8.71 0.26 -31.32
N SER A 292 7.43 0.50 -30.99
CA SER A 292 6.68 -0.35 -30.08
C SER A 292 6.08 -1.59 -30.76
N MET A 293 5.86 -2.64 -29.96
CA MET A 293 5.44 -3.97 -30.41
C MET A 293 3.93 -3.98 -30.76
N ASP A 294 3.56 -4.20 -32.01
CA ASP A 294 2.16 -4.33 -32.44
C ASP A 294 1.72 -5.81 -32.44
N ALA A 295 1.51 -6.37 -31.25
CA ALA A 295 1.00 -7.72 -31.09
C ALA A 295 -0.49 -7.85 -31.51
N GLY A 296 -1.22 -6.72 -31.58
CA GLY A 296 -2.60 -6.69 -32.06
C GLY A 296 -2.73 -7.26 -33.46
N ASN A 297 -1.78 -7.02 -34.36
CA ASN A 297 -1.80 -7.56 -35.71
C ASN A 297 -1.62 -9.09 -35.79
N ILE A 298 -1.06 -9.70 -34.74
CA ILE A 298 -0.90 -11.16 -34.65
C ILE A 298 -2.22 -11.81 -34.15
N LEU A 299 -2.93 -11.16 -33.21
CA LEU A 299 -4.19 -11.65 -32.64
C LEU A 299 -5.37 -11.51 -33.60
N LYS A 300 -5.43 -10.42 -34.38
CA LYS A 300 -6.54 -10.11 -35.30
C LYS A 300 -6.90 -11.26 -36.22
N PRO A 301 -5.97 -11.94 -36.93
CA PRO A 301 -6.31 -13.07 -37.79
C PRO A 301 -6.90 -14.27 -37.05
N ALA A 302 -6.35 -14.64 -35.89
CA ALA A 302 -6.81 -15.77 -35.08
C ALA A 302 -8.23 -15.53 -34.53
N LEU A 303 -8.49 -14.32 -34.01
CA LEU A 303 -9.81 -13.86 -33.58
C LEU A 303 -10.81 -13.81 -34.76
N ALA A 304 -10.33 -13.39 -35.95
CA ALA A 304 -11.18 -13.29 -37.14
C ALA A 304 -11.66 -14.65 -37.68
N ARG A 305 -10.77 -15.65 -37.62
CA ARG A 305 -11.09 -17.03 -38.06
C ARG A 305 -11.85 -17.84 -37.00
N GLY A 306 -11.98 -17.32 -35.76
CA GLY A 306 -12.60 -18.05 -34.65
C GLY A 306 -11.73 -19.17 -34.08
N GLU A 307 -10.44 -19.17 -34.41
CA GLU A 307 -9.43 -20.11 -33.90
C GLU A 307 -9.01 -19.81 -32.46
N LEU A 308 -9.25 -18.56 -32.00
CA LEU A 308 -8.93 -18.09 -30.68
C LEU A 308 -10.22 -17.70 -29.95
N HIS A 309 -10.44 -18.31 -28.78
CA HIS A 309 -11.37 -17.83 -27.77
C HIS A 309 -10.59 -17.10 -26.67
N ALA A 310 -10.95 -15.85 -26.43
CA ALA A 310 -10.23 -15.02 -25.47
C ALA A 310 -11.18 -14.23 -24.56
N ILE A 311 -10.77 -14.08 -23.30
CA ILE A 311 -11.33 -13.14 -22.34
C ILE A 311 -10.29 -12.04 -22.16
N GLY A 312 -10.65 -10.79 -22.37
CA GLY A 312 -9.77 -9.65 -22.07
C GLY A 312 -10.21 -8.94 -20.79
N ALA A 313 -9.27 -8.29 -20.10
CA ALA A 313 -9.57 -7.34 -19.03
C ALA A 313 -8.82 -6.03 -19.31
N THR A 314 -9.47 -4.89 -19.03
CA THR A 314 -8.87 -3.55 -19.19
C THR A 314 -9.71 -2.49 -18.47
N THR A 315 -9.22 -1.27 -18.38
CA THR A 315 -10.00 -0.13 -17.88
C THR A 315 -10.88 0.48 -18.99
N LEU A 316 -11.82 1.33 -18.61
CA LEU A 316 -12.71 1.99 -19.58
C LEU A 316 -11.96 2.94 -20.51
N ASP A 317 -11.02 3.70 -19.96
CA ASP A 317 -10.24 4.68 -20.74
C ASP A 317 -9.28 4.00 -21.71
N GLU A 318 -8.64 2.92 -21.30
CA GLU A 318 -7.76 2.12 -22.14
C GLU A 318 -8.55 1.39 -23.23
N TYR A 319 -9.74 0.87 -22.90
CA TYR A 319 -10.64 0.28 -23.90
C TYR A 319 -10.98 1.30 -24.99
N ARG A 320 -11.42 2.51 -24.61
CA ARG A 320 -11.75 3.59 -25.55
C ARG A 320 -10.54 4.03 -26.37
N LYS A 321 -9.38 4.13 -25.75
CA LYS A 321 -8.15 4.62 -26.39
C LYS A 321 -7.56 3.63 -27.38
N TYR A 322 -7.56 2.33 -27.07
CA TYR A 322 -6.82 1.32 -27.82
C TYR A 322 -7.70 0.31 -28.57
N ILE A 323 -8.82 -0.14 -27.99
CA ILE A 323 -9.64 -1.24 -28.55
C ILE A 323 -10.81 -0.70 -29.37
N GLU A 324 -11.56 0.26 -28.87
CA GLU A 324 -12.73 0.81 -29.54
C GLU A 324 -12.38 1.51 -30.85
N LYS A 325 -11.22 2.16 -30.94
CA LYS A 325 -10.72 2.80 -32.14
C LYS A 325 -10.36 1.80 -33.25
N ASP A 326 -10.01 0.58 -32.87
CA ASP A 326 -9.72 -0.50 -33.84
C ASP A 326 -10.99 -1.26 -34.19
N GLN A 327 -11.60 -0.92 -35.34
CA GLN A 327 -12.85 -1.51 -35.80
C GLN A 327 -12.78 -3.04 -35.95
N ALA A 328 -11.60 -3.63 -36.19
CA ALA A 328 -11.45 -5.07 -36.34
C ALA A 328 -11.57 -5.78 -35.00
N LEU A 329 -10.99 -5.21 -33.94
CA LEU A 329 -11.09 -5.73 -32.57
C LEU A 329 -12.47 -5.45 -31.97
N ALA A 330 -12.98 -4.22 -32.08
CA ALA A 330 -14.29 -3.83 -31.55
C ALA A 330 -15.45 -4.71 -32.06
N ARG A 331 -15.36 -5.25 -33.29
CA ARG A 331 -16.35 -6.17 -33.85
C ARG A 331 -16.21 -7.60 -33.31
N ARG A 332 -15.13 -7.95 -32.64
CA ARG A 332 -14.84 -9.31 -32.15
C ARG A 332 -15.03 -9.45 -30.65
N PHE A 333 -14.82 -8.37 -29.93
CA PHE A 333 -15.01 -8.32 -28.50
C PHE A 333 -16.39 -7.81 -28.09
N GLN A 334 -16.91 -8.34 -27.01
CA GLN A 334 -18.16 -7.89 -26.38
C GLN A 334 -17.85 -7.39 -24.97
N THR A 335 -18.22 -6.18 -24.70
CA THR A 335 -18.00 -5.56 -23.39
C THR A 335 -18.86 -6.18 -22.30
N VAL A 336 -18.25 -6.42 -21.14
CA VAL A 336 -18.87 -6.79 -19.88
C VAL A 336 -18.39 -5.79 -18.86
N MET A 337 -19.31 -4.91 -18.41
CA MET A 337 -18.97 -3.90 -17.40
C MET A 337 -18.82 -4.55 -16.03
N VAL A 338 -17.76 -4.17 -15.31
CA VAL A 338 -17.45 -4.60 -13.94
C VAL A 338 -17.46 -3.36 -13.08
N SER A 339 -18.53 -3.14 -12.37
CA SER A 339 -18.69 -2.00 -11.48
C SER A 339 -17.99 -2.24 -10.16
N GLU A 340 -17.65 -1.15 -9.46
CA GLU A 340 -17.23 -1.20 -8.06
C GLU A 340 -18.34 -1.87 -7.22
N PRO A 341 -18.01 -2.86 -6.36
CA PRO A 341 -18.99 -3.47 -5.46
C PRO A 341 -19.45 -2.49 -4.38
N THR A 342 -20.64 -2.75 -3.83
CA THR A 342 -21.12 -2.01 -2.67
C THR A 342 -20.29 -2.33 -1.42
N VAL A 343 -20.47 -1.55 -0.35
CA VAL A 343 -19.84 -1.83 0.94
C VAL A 343 -20.29 -3.19 1.48
N GLU A 344 -21.59 -3.51 1.37
CA GLU A 344 -22.17 -4.79 1.81
C GLU A 344 -21.59 -5.98 1.03
N ASP A 345 -21.45 -5.82 -0.30
CA ASP A 345 -20.81 -6.85 -1.13
C ASP A 345 -19.33 -7.03 -0.74
N THR A 346 -18.64 -5.92 -0.47
CA THR A 346 -17.24 -5.94 -0.04
C THR A 346 -17.07 -6.64 1.31
N ILE A 347 -17.94 -6.38 2.29
CA ILE A 347 -17.93 -7.10 3.58
C ILE A 347 -18.11 -8.62 3.34
N SER A 348 -19.01 -8.99 2.43
CA SER A 348 -19.23 -10.40 2.10
C SER A 348 -17.99 -11.03 1.44
N ILE A 349 -17.30 -10.29 0.56
CA ILE A 349 -16.03 -10.72 -0.05
C ILE A 349 -14.95 -10.90 1.02
N LEU A 350 -14.76 -9.91 1.90
CA LEU A 350 -13.78 -9.98 2.98
C LEU A 350 -14.03 -11.16 3.93
N ARG A 351 -15.31 -11.44 4.27
CA ARG A 351 -15.68 -12.62 5.07
C ARG A 351 -15.28 -13.94 4.40
N GLY A 352 -15.40 -14.02 3.08
CA GLY A 352 -14.99 -15.19 2.33
C GLY A 352 -13.48 -15.36 2.18
N LEU A 353 -12.72 -14.28 2.26
CA LEU A 353 -11.26 -14.29 2.21
C LEU A 353 -10.61 -14.44 3.59
N LYS A 354 -11.35 -14.17 4.67
CA LYS A 354 -10.88 -14.11 6.04
C LYS A 354 -9.97 -15.27 6.43
N ASP A 355 -10.44 -16.51 6.25
CA ASP A 355 -9.72 -17.70 6.72
C ASP A 355 -8.34 -17.84 6.03
N ARG A 356 -8.23 -17.42 4.78
CA ARG A 356 -6.96 -17.44 4.04
C ARG A 356 -5.97 -16.41 4.55
N TYR A 357 -6.44 -15.19 4.84
CA TYR A 357 -5.61 -14.14 5.42
C TYR A 357 -5.17 -14.50 6.85
N GLU A 358 -6.08 -15.06 7.66
CA GLU A 358 -5.75 -15.59 8.98
C GLU A 358 -4.69 -16.70 8.92
N GLN A 359 -4.78 -17.60 7.94
CA GLN A 359 -3.80 -18.65 7.75
C GLN A 359 -2.45 -18.10 7.27
N HIS A 360 -2.45 -17.13 6.35
CA HIS A 360 -1.23 -16.54 5.81
C HIS A 360 -0.44 -15.78 6.86
N HIS A 361 -1.11 -14.86 7.56
CA HIS A 361 -0.48 -14.00 8.56
C HIS A 361 -0.40 -14.63 9.95
N ARG A 362 -1.09 -15.74 10.18
CA ARG A 362 -1.18 -16.41 11.49
C ARG A 362 -1.68 -15.48 12.59
N VAL A 363 -2.69 -14.67 12.29
CA VAL A 363 -3.39 -13.79 13.22
C VAL A 363 -4.89 -13.99 13.09
N ARG A 364 -5.66 -13.66 14.11
CA ARG A 364 -7.12 -13.68 14.05
C ARG A 364 -7.64 -12.35 13.52
N ILE A 365 -8.67 -12.38 12.67
CA ILE A 365 -9.31 -11.17 12.12
C ILE A 365 -10.76 -11.14 12.62
N THR A 366 -11.16 -10.10 13.34
CA THR A 366 -12.53 -9.98 13.84
C THR A 366 -13.49 -9.56 12.72
N ASP A 367 -14.78 -9.90 12.86
CA ASP A 367 -15.80 -9.45 11.89
C ASP A 367 -15.93 -7.92 11.90
N SER A 368 -15.76 -7.28 13.07
CA SER A 368 -15.74 -5.83 13.19
C SER A 368 -14.61 -5.17 12.39
N ALA A 369 -13.44 -5.83 12.30
CA ALA A 369 -12.34 -5.36 11.46
C ALA A 369 -12.71 -5.38 9.97
N LEU A 370 -13.37 -6.44 9.50
CA LEU A 370 -13.80 -6.57 8.10
C LEU A 370 -14.85 -5.49 7.73
N VAL A 371 -15.82 -5.28 8.61
CA VAL A 371 -16.81 -4.20 8.45
C VAL A 371 -16.11 -2.85 8.43
N SER A 372 -15.22 -2.59 9.38
CA SER A 372 -14.47 -1.33 9.43
C SER A 372 -13.57 -1.14 8.21
N ALA A 373 -12.92 -2.19 7.70
CA ALA A 373 -12.09 -2.10 6.50
C ALA A 373 -12.91 -1.67 5.27
N ALA A 374 -14.11 -2.23 5.09
CA ALA A 374 -14.98 -1.84 3.99
C ALA A 374 -15.50 -0.40 4.15
N ASP A 375 -16.02 -0.04 5.33
CA ASP A 375 -16.59 1.29 5.59
C ASP A 375 -15.52 2.39 5.55
N LEU A 376 -14.40 2.18 6.26
CA LEU A 376 -13.35 3.19 6.37
C LEU A 376 -12.62 3.37 5.04
N SER A 377 -12.35 2.28 4.30
CA SER A 377 -11.74 2.41 2.97
C SER A 377 -12.66 3.15 1.99
N ASN A 378 -13.95 2.86 2.00
CA ASN A 378 -14.92 3.55 1.15
C ASN A 378 -14.98 5.05 1.48
N ARG A 379 -14.94 5.40 2.76
CA ARG A 379 -15.07 6.78 3.24
C ARG A 379 -13.78 7.59 3.12
N TYR A 380 -12.61 6.98 3.41
CA TYR A 380 -11.36 7.71 3.59
C TYR A 380 -10.35 7.53 2.45
N ILE A 381 -10.48 6.48 1.64
CA ILE A 381 -9.57 6.21 0.51
C ILE A 381 -10.34 6.42 -0.79
N SER A 382 -10.14 7.58 -1.41
CA SER A 382 -10.89 8.00 -2.62
C SER A 382 -10.15 7.75 -3.94
N ASP A 383 -8.86 7.43 -3.90
CA ASP A 383 -7.99 7.22 -5.07
C ASP A 383 -7.93 5.76 -5.53
N ARG A 384 -8.58 4.86 -4.80
CA ARG A 384 -8.69 3.42 -5.08
C ARG A 384 -10.13 2.94 -4.99
N PHE A 385 -10.40 1.76 -5.53
CA PHE A 385 -11.74 1.18 -5.62
C PHE A 385 -11.91 -0.05 -4.73
N LEU A 386 -13.14 -0.29 -4.29
CA LEU A 386 -13.51 -1.54 -3.62
C LEU A 386 -13.52 -2.70 -4.64
N PRO A 387 -13.24 -3.94 -4.22
CA PRO A 387 -12.89 -4.37 -2.86
C PRO A 387 -11.40 -4.24 -2.53
N ASP A 388 -10.54 -3.95 -3.50
CA ASP A 388 -9.08 -4.01 -3.41
C ASP A 388 -8.54 -3.19 -2.23
N LYS A 389 -8.97 -1.90 -2.11
CA LYS A 389 -8.55 -1.04 -1.00
C LYS A 389 -8.93 -1.57 0.38
N ALA A 390 -10.04 -2.29 0.51
CA ALA A 390 -10.47 -2.90 1.76
C ALA A 390 -9.70 -4.19 2.06
N ILE A 391 -9.38 -4.97 1.04
CA ILE A 391 -8.52 -6.16 1.13
C ILE A 391 -7.12 -5.76 1.58
N ASP A 392 -6.52 -4.75 0.93
CA ASP A 392 -5.20 -4.24 1.27
C ASP A 392 -5.12 -3.75 2.73
N LEU A 393 -6.19 -3.09 3.24
CA LEU A 393 -6.23 -2.67 4.65
C LEU A 393 -6.18 -3.87 5.61
N VAL A 394 -6.93 -4.93 5.31
CA VAL A 394 -6.94 -6.14 6.13
C VAL A 394 -5.59 -6.83 6.06
N ASP A 395 -5.00 -6.93 4.88
CA ASP A 395 -3.67 -7.52 4.65
C ASP A 395 -2.58 -6.77 5.40
N GLU A 396 -2.55 -5.44 5.29
CA GLU A 396 -1.58 -4.59 5.97
C GLU A 396 -1.74 -4.63 7.50
N ALA A 397 -2.97 -4.56 8.01
CA ALA A 397 -3.23 -4.63 9.44
C ALA A 397 -2.81 -6.00 10.02
N ALA A 398 -3.12 -7.09 9.30
CA ALA A 398 -2.71 -8.43 9.70
C ALA A 398 -1.18 -8.62 9.65
N SER A 399 -0.53 -8.08 8.61
CA SER A 399 0.93 -8.09 8.46
C SER A 399 1.62 -7.30 9.56
N ARG A 400 1.10 -6.11 9.89
CA ARG A 400 1.63 -5.25 10.96
C ARG A 400 1.50 -5.94 12.32
N LEU A 401 0.31 -6.48 12.63
CA LEU A 401 0.08 -7.21 13.86
C LEU A 401 1.02 -8.43 13.98
N ARG A 402 1.21 -9.19 12.88
CA ARG A 402 2.16 -10.30 12.85
C ARG A 402 3.58 -9.85 13.13
N MET A 403 4.01 -8.74 12.55
CA MET A 403 5.33 -8.17 12.80
C MET A 403 5.49 -7.75 14.28
N GLU A 404 4.44 -7.19 14.88
CA GLU A 404 4.44 -6.82 16.32
C GLU A 404 4.50 -8.07 17.22
N LEU A 405 3.83 -9.17 16.86
CA LEU A 405 3.92 -10.45 17.56
C LEU A 405 5.31 -11.09 17.44
N ASP A 406 5.97 -10.95 16.29
CA ASP A 406 7.28 -11.53 16.04
C ASP A 406 8.43 -10.68 16.59
N SER A 407 8.22 -9.38 16.75
CA SER A 407 9.20 -8.43 17.27
C SER A 407 9.04 -8.21 18.78
N MET A 408 10.09 -7.73 19.42
CA MET A 408 10.03 -7.38 20.84
C MET A 408 9.13 -6.14 21.02
N PRO A 409 8.16 -6.17 21.95
CA PRO A 409 7.28 -5.04 22.25
C PRO A 409 8.06 -3.76 22.60
N ALA A 410 7.52 -2.60 22.22
CA ALA A 410 8.17 -1.31 22.40
C ALA A 410 8.52 -1.01 23.87
N ASP A 411 7.68 -1.48 24.81
CA ASP A 411 7.91 -1.30 26.24
C ASP A 411 9.12 -2.10 26.74
N ILE A 412 9.33 -3.31 26.20
CA ILE A 412 10.50 -4.13 26.53
C ILE A 412 11.76 -3.53 25.89
N ASP A 413 11.67 -3.08 24.64
CA ASP A 413 12.78 -2.42 23.93
C ASP A 413 13.20 -1.13 24.63
N ALA A 414 12.26 -0.35 25.15
CA ALA A 414 12.56 0.87 25.92
C ALA A 414 13.35 0.55 27.21
N VAL A 415 12.96 -0.48 27.96
CA VAL A 415 13.68 -0.92 29.17
C VAL A 415 15.05 -1.50 28.82
N ASP A 416 15.17 -2.24 27.71
CA ASP A 416 16.44 -2.78 27.22
C ASP A 416 17.43 -1.67 26.81
N ARG A 417 16.93 -0.63 26.14
CA ARG A 417 17.73 0.58 25.82
C ARG A 417 18.15 1.34 27.08
N GLN A 418 17.24 1.49 28.04
CA GLN A 418 17.56 2.13 29.30
C GLN A 418 18.64 1.35 30.04
N LEU A 419 18.54 0.03 30.10
CA LEU A 419 19.56 -0.83 30.68
C LEU A 419 20.93 -0.66 29.98
N THR A 420 20.91 -0.63 28.65
CA THR A 420 22.11 -0.40 27.83
C THR A 420 22.75 0.96 28.13
N GLN A 421 21.95 2.01 28.27
CA GLN A 421 22.42 3.35 28.64
C GLN A 421 23.08 3.36 30.02
N MET A 422 22.44 2.73 31.02
CA MET A 422 23.00 2.59 32.36
C MET A 422 24.30 1.80 32.37
N GLN A 423 24.44 0.76 31.56
CA GLN A 423 25.67 -0.01 31.41
C GLN A 423 26.81 0.80 30.77
N ILE A 424 26.48 1.67 29.81
CA ILE A 424 27.46 2.61 29.23
C ILE A 424 27.94 3.61 30.29
N GLU A 425 27.01 4.17 31.10
CA GLU A 425 27.32 5.05 32.22
C GLU A 425 28.21 4.35 33.27
N GLU A 426 27.90 3.08 33.61
CA GLU A 426 28.72 2.26 34.52
C GLU A 426 30.15 2.12 34.00
N GLN A 427 30.34 1.81 32.71
CA GLN A 427 31.66 1.67 32.09
C GLN A 427 32.44 2.99 32.08
N ALA A 428 31.75 4.13 31.96
CA ALA A 428 32.37 5.44 32.06
C ALA A 428 32.81 5.75 33.48
N LEU A 429 31.92 5.58 34.49
CA LEU A 429 32.20 5.84 35.91
C LEU A 429 33.25 4.91 36.51
N MET A 430 33.40 3.68 35.99
CA MET A 430 34.47 2.78 36.40
C MET A 430 35.88 3.29 36.12
N LYS A 431 36.04 4.27 35.23
CA LYS A 431 37.33 4.89 34.88
C LYS A 431 37.65 6.12 35.68
N GLU A 432 36.66 6.62 36.44
CA GLU A 432 36.82 7.81 37.29
C GLU A 432 37.23 7.40 38.72
N GLU A 433 38.10 8.22 39.40
CA GLU A 433 38.63 7.90 40.71
C GLU A 433 38.07 8.80 41.84
N ASP A 434 37.25 9.79 41.51
CA ASP A 434 36.65 10.70 42.48
C ASP A 434 35.57 10.05 43.33
N GLU A 435 35.29 10.57 44.51
CA GLU A 435 34.36 10.00 45.51
C GLU A 435 32.92 10.07 45.04
N ALA A 436 32.49 11.15 44.36
CA ALA A 436 31.12 11.31 43.84
C ALA A 436 30.82 10.30 42.77
N SER A 437 31.75 10.01 41.85
CA SER A 437 31.63 8.98 40.82
C SER A 437 31.51 7.58 41.42
N LYS A 438 32.21 7.29 42.54
CA LYS A 438 32.09 6.02 43.26
C LYS A 438 30.71 5.83 43.92
N GLU A 439 30.21 6.89 44.58
CA GLU A 439 28.86 6.85 45.16
C GLU A 439 27.77 6.65 44.08
N ARG A 440 27.89 7.40 42.97
CA ARG A 440 26.98 7.22 41.79
C ARG A 440 27.04 5.80 41.21
N LEU A 441 28.26 5.22 41.13
CA LEU A 441 28.48 3.87 40.63
C LEU A 441 27.79 2.79 41.51
N VAL A 442 27.79 2.96 42.84
CA VAL A 442 27.09 2.06 43.76
C VAL A 442 25.57 2.14 43.57
N THR A 443 25.02 3.34 43.41
CA THR A 443 23.62 3.59 43.17
C THR A 443 23.22 3.03 41.79
N LEU A 444 23.99 3.35 40.75
CA LEU A 444 23.75 2.90 39.37
C LEU A 444 23.75 1.38 39.26
N ARG A 445 24.63 0.67 39.95
CA ARG A 445 24.64 -0.80 40.01
C ARG A 445 23.38 -1.40 40.60
N LYS A 446 22.77 -0.76 41.58
CA LYS A 446 21.48 -1.17 42.13
C LYS A 446 20.38 -0.95 41.11
N GLU A 447 20.38 0.22 40.43
CA GLU A 447 19.43 0.55 39.38
C GLU A 447 19.53 -0.46 38.18
N ILE A 448 20.76 -0.79 37.78
CA ILE A 448 21.03 -1.79 36.75
C ILE A 448 20.49 -3.16 37.18
N ALA A 449 20.71 -3.58 38.41
CA ALA A 449 20.24 -4.88 38.90
C ALA A 449 18.70 -4.96 38.89
N THR A 450 18.01 -3.93 39.41
CA THR A 450 16.52 -3.88 39.40
C THR A 450 15.95 -3.76 37.99
N THR A 451 16.55 -2.97 37.12
CA THR A 451 16.11 -2.83 35.73
C THR A 451 16.31 -4.13 34.94
N ARG A 452 17.42 -4.85 35.20
CA ARG A 452 17.68 -6.16 34.59
C ARG A 452 16.66 -7.19 35.04
N GLU A 453 16.36 -7.29 36.35
CA GLU A 453 15.34 -8.22 36.86
C GLU A 453 13.96 -7.94 36.25
N LYS A 454 13.59 -6.65 36.16
CA LYS A 454 12.37 -6.23 35.47
C LYS A 454 12.36 -6.64 34.01
N LEU A 455 13.46 -6.42 33.28
CA LEU A 455 13.61 -6.78 31.86
C LEU A 455 13.49 -8.29 31.65
N ASP A 456 14.19 -9.07 32.46
CA ASP A 456 14.18 -10.53 32.38
C ASP A 456 12.77 -11.08 32.67
N GLY A 457 12.05 -10.51 33.63
CA GLY A 457 10.65 -10.83 33.93
C GLY A 457 9.72 -10.51 32.76
N MET A 458 9.87 -9.34 32.13
CA MET A 458 9.08 -8.94 30.98
C MET A 458 9.37 -9.82 29.75
N LYS A 459 10.64 -10.15 29.48
CA LYS A 459 11.04 -11.04 28.39
C LYS A 459 10.48 -12.44 28.57
N ALA A 460 10.57 -12.98 29.77
CA ALA A 460 10.01 -14.32 30.08
C ALA A 460 8.47 -14.36 29.91
N SER A 461 7.77 -13.30 30.31
CA SER A 461 6.33 -13.19 30.14
C SER A 461 5.97 -13.13 28.65
N TRP A 462 6.66 -12.31 27.88
CA TRP A 462 6.50 -12.19 26.44
C TRP A 462 6.76 -13.51 25.69
N GLU A 463 7.87 -14.22 25.99
CA GLU A 463 8.19 -15.51 25.37
C GLU A 463 7.14 -16.57 25.68
N ASN A 464 6.62 -16.59 26.92
CA ASN A 464 5.55 -17.52 27.33
C ASN A 464 4.22 -17.22 26.63
N GLU A 465 3.89 -15.94 26.42
CA GLU A 465 2.68 -15.52 25.71
C GLU A 465 2.79 -15.83 24.22
N LYS A 466 3.91 -15.46 23.60
CA LYS A 466 4.22 -15.77 22.20
C LYS A 466 4.15 -17.28 21.93
N GLY A 467 4.76 -18.11 22.81
CA GLY A 467 4.71 -19.56 22.66
C GLY A 467 3.29 -20.14 22.79
N ALA A 468 2.40 -19.52 23.58
CA ALA A 468 1.01 -19.93 23.66
C ALA A 468 0.24 -19.56 22.39
N ILE A 469 0.47 -18.36 21.83
CA ILE A 469 -0.13 -17.91 20.57
C ILE A 469 0.33 -18.81 19.41
N ASP A 470 1.62 -19.06 19.27
CA ASP A 470 2.17 -19.94 18.23
C ASP A 470 1.56 -21.35 18.30
N ARG A 471 1.35 -21.90 19.51
CA ARG A 471 0.72 -23.22 19.68
C ARG A 471 -0.74 -23.23 19.19
N VAL A 472 -1.53 -22.21 19.48
CA VAL A 472 -2.91 -22.07 19.00
C VAL A 472 -2.94 -22.01 17.47
N GLN A 473 -2.03 -21.22 16.86
CA GLN A 473 -1.94 -21.07 15.41
C GLN A 473 -1.48 -22.38 14.72
N ASP A 474 -0.52 -23.08 15.27
CA ASP A 474 -0.07 -24.37 14.74
C ASP A 474 -1.19 -25.43 14.76
N LEU A 475 -2.01 -25.46 15.81
CA LEU A 475 -3.15 -26.35 15.88
C LEU A 475 -4.23 -26.00 14.87
N LYS A 476 -4.48 -24.70 14.66
CA LYS A 476 -5.41 -24.21 13.63
C LYS A 476 -4.95 -24.61 12.22
N SER A 477 -3.68 -24.43 11.91
CA SER A 477 -3.09 -24.86 10.62
C SER A 477 -3.25 -26.36 10.39
N LYS A 478 -2.96 -27.20 11.41
CA LYS A 478 -3.12 -28.65 11.32
C LYS A 478 -4.56 -29.08 11.09
N ILE A 479 -5.53 -28.36 11.68
CA ILE A 479 -6.96 -28.62 11.46
C ILE A 479 -7.34 -28.33 9.99
N GLU A 480 -6.88 -27.22 9.44
CA GLU A 480 -7.17 -26.86 8.03
C GLU A 480 -6.48 -27.79 7.03
N ASP A 481 -5.23 -28.16 7.29
CA ASP A 481 -4.52 -29.16 6.49
C ASP A 481 -5.27 -30.50 6.48
N ALA A 482 -5.75 -30.93 7.65
CA ALA A 482 -6.53 -32.17 7.79
C ALA A 482 -7.88 -32.08 7.06
N LYS A 483 -8.56 -30.92 7.06
CA LYS A 483 -9.79 -30.68 6.28
C LYS A 483 -9.52 -30.74 4.78
N THR A 484 -8.47 -30.07 4.33
CA THR A 484 -8.06 -30.07 2.91
C THR A 484 -7.68 -31.47 2.44
N GLU A 485 -6.93 -32.22 3.26
CA GLU A 485 -6.64 -33.65 2.99
C GLU A 485 -7.93 -34.45 2.91
N MET A 486 -8.87 -34.27 3.84
CA MET A 486 -10.16 -34.98 3.86
C MET A 486 -10.95 -34.73 2.57
N GLU A 487 -11.04 -33.50 2.10
CA GLU A 487 -11.70 -33.17 0.84
C GLU A 487 -11.01 -33.82 -0.35
N ARG A 488 -9.68 -33.78 -0.41
CA ARG A 488 -8.89 -34.39 -1.48
C ARG A 488 -9.13 -35.90 -1.56
N VAL A 489 -8.95 -36.60 -0.41
CA VAL A 489 -9.12 -38.08 -0.37
C VAL A 489 -10.59 -38.50 -0.59
N THR A 490 -11.56 -37.63 -0.28
CA THR A 490 -12.99 -37.84 -0.61
C THR A 490 -13.21 -37.79 -2.12
N ARG A 491 -12.62 -36.83 -2.83
CA ARG A 491 -12.68 -36.74 -4.30
C ARG A 491 -11.96 -37.91 -4.98
N GLU A 492 -10.87 -38.38 -4.39
CA GLU A 492 -10.12 -39.59 -4.85
C GLU A 492 -10.85 -40.91 -4.55
N GLY A 493 -11.96 -40.87 -3.77
CA GLY A 493 -12.75 -42.07 -3.42
C GLY A 493 -12.19 -42.90 -2.28
N ASN A 494 -11.17 -42.42 -1.55
CA ASN A 494 -10.59 -43.10 -0.39
C ASN A 494 -11.42 -42.80 0.88
N LEU A 495 -12.58 -43.44 0.97
CA LEU A 495 -13.54 -43.24 2.08
C LEU A 495 -13.01 -43.67 3.46
N ALA A 496 -12.07 -44.62 3.51
CA ALA A 496 -11.49 -45.09 4.77
C ALA A 496 -10.65 -43.98 5.40
N ARG A 497 -9.74 -43.33 4.62
CA ARG A 497 -8.92 -42.23 5.11
C ARG A 497 -9.75 -40.97 5.40
N ALA A 498 -10.76 -40.70 4.58
CA ALA A 498 -11.69 -39.60 4.82
C ALA A 498 -12.46 -39.76 6.14
N SER A 499 -12.90 -40.99 6.47
CA SER A 499 -13.57 -41.32 7.75
C SER A 499 -12.64 -41.19 8.96
N GLU A 500 -11.39 -41.65 8.85
CA GLU A 500 -10.38 -41.50 9.91
C GLU A 500 -10.12 -40.00 10.21
N LEU A 501 -9.92 -39.19 9.17
CA LEU A 501 -9.74 -37.73 9.33
C LEU A 501 -10.96 -37.10 9.99
N ARG A 502 -12.17 -37.42 9.51
CA ARG A 502 -13.42 -36.80 9.94
C ARG A 502 -13.80 -37.15 11.38
N PHE A 503 -13.62 -38.42 11.82
CA PHE A 503 -14.14 -38.91 13.08
C PHE A 503 -13.08 -39.13 14.17
N SER A 504 -11.79 -39.06 13.82
CA SER A 504 -10.69 -39.22 14.76
C SER A 504 -9.74 -38.02 14.79
N THR A 505 -9.09 -37.72 13.68
CA THR A 505 -8.01 -36.73 13.66
C THR A 505 -8.50 -35.30 13.87
N ILE A 506 -9.51 -34.86 13.11
CA ILE A 506 -10.04 -33.48 13.22
C ILE A 506 -10.65 -33.22 14.61
N PRO A 507 -11.50 -34.09 15.17
CA PRO A 507 -12.03 -33.87 16.52
C PRO A 507 -10.95 -33.85 17.62
N ALA A 508 -9.91 -34.68 17.53
CA ALA A 508 -8.79 -34.66 18.48
C ALA A 508 -8.03 -33.32 18.42
N LEU A 509 -7.71 -32.85 17.22
CA LEU A 509 -7.06 -31.52 17.01
C LEU A 509 -7.94 -30.36 17.48
N GLN A 510 -9.25 -30.46 17.28
CA GLN A 510 -10.21 -29.45 17.77
C GLN A 510 -10.23 -29.37 19.28
N HIS A 511 -10.19 -30.52 19.97
CA HIS A 511 -10.13 -30.54 21.42
C HIS A 511 -8.83 -29.91 21.96
N GLU A 512 -7.67 -30.27 21.36
CA GLU A 512 -6.40 -29.65 21.72
C GLU A 512 -6.38 -28.14 21.47
N TYR A 513 -6.99 -27.70 20.37
CA TYR A 513 -7.14 -26.28 20.02
C TYR A 513 -7.98 -25.55 21.09
N GLU A 514 -9.15 -26.08 21.47
CA GLU A 514 -10.00 -25.46 22.48
C GLU A 514 -9.32 -25.38 23.88
N GLU A 515 -8.50 -26.37 24.23
CA GLU A 515 -7.72 -26.32 25.47
C GLU A 515 -6.62 -25.23 25.41
N ALA A 516 -5.92 -25.14 24.29
CA ALA A 516 -4.88 -24.13 24.09
C ALA A 516 -5.48 -22.73 24.08
N GLU A 517 -6.62 -22.53 23.40
CA GLU A 517 -7.34 -21.25 23.32
C GLU A 517 -7.82 -20.78 24.71
N ARG A 518 -8.40 -21.69 25.53
CA ARG A 518 -8.80 -21.35 26.91
C ARG A 518 -7.59 -20.95 27.76
N ALA A 519 -6.48 -21.65 27.63
CA ALA A 519 -5.25 -21.33 28.35
C ALA A 519 -4.68 -19.95 27.95
N LEU A 520 -4.79 -19.60 26.68
CA LEU A 520 -4.36 -18.30 26.16
C LEU A 520 -5.27 -17.18 26.66
N THR A 521 -6.59 -17.34 26.54
CA THR A 521 -7.57 -16.35 27.05
C THR A 521 -7.38 -16.04 28.53
N ALA A 522 -7.16 -17.10 29.35
CA ALA A 522 -6.90 -16.91 30.78
C ALA A 522 -5.62 -16.11 31.07
N LYS A 523 -4.58 -16.23 30.21
CA LYS A 523 -3.35 -15.42 30.32
C LYS A 523 -3.59 -13.97 29.92
N GLN A 524 -4.36 -13.74 28.87
CA GLN A 524 -4.68 -12.39 28.40
C GLN A 524 -5.54 -11.60 29.39
N GLU A 525 -6.53 -12.23 30.02
CA GLU A 525 -7.32 -11.65 31.12
C GLU A 525 -6.47 -11.27 32.33
N ALA A 526 -5.33 -11.95 32.53
CA ALA A 526 -4.39 -11.65 33.60
C ALA A 526 -3.41 -10.48 33.29
N GLY A 527 -3.56 -9.80 32.12
CA GLY A 527 -2.74 -8.65 31.73
C GLY A 527 -1.73 -8.98 30.62
N GLY A 528 -2.19 -9.62 29.55
CA GLY A 528 -1.37 -9.93 28.38
C GLY A 528 -0.77 -8.70 27.70
N LEU A 529 0.46 -8.83 27.21
CA LEU A 529 1.24 -7.78 26.54
C LEU A 529 1.01 -7.74 25.02
N LEU A 530 0.49 -8.84 24.43
CA LEU A 530 0.36 -9.02 22.99
C LEU A 530 -1.10 -9.02 22.55
N LYS A 531 -1.41 -8.21 21.52
CA LYS A 531 -2.66 -8.33 20.77
C LYS A 531 -2.52 -9.46 19.75
N GLU A 532 -3.52 -10.34 19.63
CA GLU A 532 -3.51 -11.43 18.63
C GLU A 532 -4.60 -11.31 17.57
N GLU A 533 -5.47 -10.33 17.73
CA GLU A 533 -6.61 -10.11 16.85
C GLU A 533 -6.52 -8.77 16.15
N VAL A 534 -6.76 -8.78 14.85
CA VAL A 534 -7.02 -7.55 14.09
C VAL A 534 -8.44 -7.11 14.40
N THR A 535 -8.57 -5.96 15.04
CA THR A 535 -9.85 -5.32 15.38
C THR A 535 -10.12 -4.10 14.50
N SER A 536 -11.23 -3.42 14.75
CA SER A 536 -11.53 -2.15 14.09
C SER A 536 -10.50 -1.05 14.39
N GLU A 537 -9.77 -1.16 15.50
CA GLU A 537 -8.76 -0.19 15.92
C GLU A 537 -7.50 -0.29 15.04
N GLU A 538 -6.98 -1.50 14.82
CA GLU A 538 -5.84 -1.75 13.94
C GLU A 538 -6.13 -1.31 12.50
N ILE A 539 -7.34 -1.58 12.00
CA ILE A 539 -7.77 -1.08 10.69
C ILE A 539 -7.78 0.45 10.66
N ALA A 540 -8.32 1.10 11.70
CA ALA A 540 -8.35 2.56 11.80
C ALA A 540 -6.94 3.17 11.87
N GLU A 541 -5.98 2.50 12.53
CA GLU A 541 -4.58 2.91 12.55
C GLU A 541 -3.93 2.86 11.16
N VAL A 542 -4.18 1.78 10.40
CA VAL A 542 -3.66 1.67 9.02
C VAL A 542 -4.27 2.75 8.13
N VAL A 543 -5.59 2.98 8.21
CA VAL A 543 -6.25 4.07 7.48
C VAL A 543 -5.65 5.42 7.87
N SER A 544 -5.37 5.63 9.16
CA SER A 544 -4.74 6.86 9.65
C SER A 544 -3.34 7.05 9.07
N ALA A 545 -2.55 5.97 8.99
CA ALA A 545 -1.21 6.02 8.41
C ALA A 545 -1.24 6.34 6.89
N TRP A 546 -2.20 5.79 6.15
CA TRP A 546 -2.30 6.01 4.71
C TRP A 546 -2.86 7.38 4.33
N THR A 547 -3.86 7.85 5.09
CA THR A 547 -4.61 9.07 4.75
C THR A 547 -4.12 10.31 5.49
N GLY A 548 -3.34 10.13 6.57
CA GLY A 548 -2.98 11.19 7.50
C GLY A 548 -4.13 11.66 8.40
N VAL A 549 -5.29 10.99 8.36
CA VAL A 549 -6.45 11.34 9.18
C VAL A 549 -6.43 10.50 10.46
N PRO A 550 -6.51 11.07 11.66
CA PRO A 550 -6.44 10.33 12.93
C PRO A 550 -7.73 9.55 13.22
N VAL A 551 -8.06 8.57 12.35
CA VAL A 551 -9.32 7.80 12.39
C VAL A 551 -9.45 7.01 13.70
N SER A 552 -8.37 6.48 14.24
CA SER A 552 -8.36 5.74 15.51
C SER A 552 -8.80 6.60 16.70
N LYS A 553 -8.34 7.86 16.75
CA LYS A 553 -8.78 8.82 17.77
C LYS A 553 -10.21 9.30 17.54
N MET A 554 -10.65 9.34 16.28
CA MET A 554 -12.01 9.75 15.93
C MET A 554 -13.05 8.72 16.36
N MET A 555 -12.74 7.42 16.37
CA MET A 555 -13.69 6.36 16.76
C MET A 555 -13.99 6.35 18.27
N GLN A 556 -13.03 6.69 19.13
CA GLN A 556 -13.16 6.57 20.60
C GLN A 556 -13.80 7.78 21.30
N GLY A 557 -13.87 8.94 20.65
CA GLY A 557 -14.37 10.17 21.30
C GLY A 557 -15.15 11.11 20.38
N GLU A 558 -15.49 10.67 19.17
CA GLU A 558 -16.09 11.56 18.15
C GLU A 558 -17.39 12.23 18.64
N LEU A 559 -18.27 11.48 19.28
CA LEU A 559 -19.54 12.00 19.80
C LEU A 559 -19.35 13.03 20.92
N ASP A 560 -18.38 12.81 21.81
CA ASP A 560 -18.14 13.72 22.93
C ASP A 560 -17.33 14.95 22.49
N LYS A 561 -16.36 14.79 21.60
CA LYS A 561 -15.67 15.92 20.96
C LYS A 561 -16.64 16.79 20.16
N LEU A 562 -17.55 16.19 19.39
CA LEU A 562 -18.56 16.93 18.62
C LEU A 562 -19.58 17.64 19.50
N LYS A 563 -19.96 17.08 20.66
CA LYS A 563 -20.81 17.75 21.64
C LYS A 563 -20.12 18.98 22.23
N ASN A 564 -18.80 18.87 22.52
CA ASN A 564 -18.02 19.91 23.16
C ASN A 564 -17.24 20.81 22.17
N LEU A 565 -17.48 20.67 20.85
CA LEU A 565 -16.71 21.35 19.80
C LEU A 565 -16.66 22.86 20.00
N GLU A 566 -17.75 23.49 20.40
CA GLU A 566 -17.79 24.94 20.68
C GLU A 566 -16.82 25.30 21.83
N GLY A 567 -16.82 24.50 22.91
CA GLY A 567 -15.93 24.72 24.05
C GLY A 567 -14.43 24.54 23.66
N GLU A 568 -14.12 23.58 22.80
CA GLU A 568 -12.75 23.39 22.30
C GLU A 568 -12.30 24.55 21.39
N LEU A 569 -13.18 25.02 20.50
CA LEU A 569 -12.89 26.17 19.64
C LEU A 569 -12.69 27.45 20.48
N HIS A 570 -13.49 27.67 21.55
CA HIS A 570 -13.33 28.81 22.44
C HIS A 570 -12.04 28.82 23.27
N LYS A 571 -11.34 27.70 23.41
CA LYS A 571 -10.00 27.69 24.01
C LYS A 571 -8.97 28.49 23.21
N ARG A 572 -9.18 28.66 21.90
CA ARG A 572 -8.29 29.42 21.01
C ARG A 572 -8.93 30.68 20.44
N VAL A 573 -10.26 30.71 20.27
CA VAL A 573 -10.98 31.83 19.67
C VAL A 573 -11.83 32.51 20.74
N VAL A 574 -11.48 33.72 21.08
CA VAL A 574 -12.18 34.53 22.09
C VAL A 574 -13.26 35.36 21.45
N GLY A 575 -14.43 35.41 22.08
CA GLY A 575 -15.61 36.04 21.51
C GLY A 575 -16.09 35.25 20.27
N GLN A 576 -16.75 35.91 19.35
CA GLN A 576 -17.21 35.35 18.07
C GLN A 576 -18.14 34.12 18.24
N ASP A 577 -19.02 34.14 19.24
CA ASP A 577 -19.89 33.01 19.60
C ASP A 577 -20.78 32.56 18.43
N GLU A 578 -21.28 33.49 17.61
CA GLU A 578 -22.09 33.18 16.43
C GLU A 578 -21.27 32.41 15.40
N ALA A 579 -20.00 32.81 15.16
CA ALA A 579 -19.10 32.14 14.22
C ALA A 579 -18.78 30.71 14.66
N VAL A 580 -18.45 30.54 15.93
CA VAL A 580 -18.13 29.25 16.51
C VAL A 580 -19.36 28.33 16.46
N SER A 581 -20.53 28.83 16.83
CA SER A 581 -21.79 28.07 16.84
C SER A 581 -22.21 27.64 15.41
N ALA A 582 -22.12 28.54 14.42
CA ALA A 582 -22.45 28.24 13.03
C ALA A 582 -21.60 27.13 12.47
N VAL A 583 -20.27 27.23 12.67
CA VAL A 583 -19.29 26.21 12.21
C VAL A 583 -19.54 24.89 12.92
N ALA A 584 -19.72 24.90 14.24
CA ALA A 584 -19.95 23.67 15.02
C ALA A 584 -21.29 22.99 14.62
N ALA A 585 -22.32 23.73 14.34
CA ALA A 585 -23.61 23.21 13.87
C ALA A 585 -23.49 22.54 12.49
N ALA A 586 -22.75 23.11 11.55
CA ALA A 586 -22.56 22.55 10.23
C ALA A 586 -21.74 21.25 10.30
N VAL A 587 -20.66 21.23 11.08
CA VAL A 587 -19.87 20.03 11.31
C VAL A 587 -20.71 18.91 11.93
N ARG A 588 -21.52 19.23 12.96
CA ARG A 588 -22.43 18.27 13.58
C ARG A 588 -23.47 17.72 12.59
N ARG A 589 -24.04 18.56 11.71
CA ARG A 589 -24.98 18.11 10.66
C ARG A 589 -24.34 17.14 9.68
N SER A 590 -23.14 17.46 9.21
CA SER A 590 -22.40 16.61 8.28
C SER A 590 -22.06 15.26 8.90
N ARG A 591 -21.53 15.24 10.13
CA ARG A 591 -21.17 14.00 10.84
C ARG A 591 -22.38 13.14 11.20
N ALA A 592 -23.55 13.75 11.41
CA ALA A 592 -24.82 13.04 11.62
C ALA A 592 -25.43 12.46 10.31
N GLY A 593 -24.76 12.59 9.17
CA GLY A 593 -25.25 12.10 7.87
C GLY A 593 -26.52 12.85 7.39
N ARG A 594 -26.71 14.10 7.80
CA ARG A 594 -27.87 14.94 7.45
C ARG A 594 -27.55 16.05 6.46
N SER A 595 -26.32 16.11 5.93
CA SER A 595 -25.90 16.98 4.83
C SER A 595 -25.94 16.22 3.51
N ASP A 596 -25.93 16.98 2.40
CA ASP A 596 -25.83 16.43 1.05
C ASP A 596 -24.49 15.69 0.90
N PRO A 597 -24.47 14.39 0.53
CA PRO A 597 -23.25 13.61 0.40
C PRO A 597 -22.36 14.05 -0.77
N ASP A 598 -22.91 14.84 -1.69
CA ASP A 598 -22.19 15.32 -2.88
C ASP A 598 -21.56 16.70 -2.70
N ARG A 599 -21.72 17.34 -1.53
CA ARG A 599 -21.17 18.66 -1.20
C ARG A 599 -20.04 18.59 -0.16
N PRO A 600 -19.19 19.63 -0.02
CA PRO A 600 -18.26 19.75 1.10
C PRO A 600 -18.95 19.65 2.46
N ILE A 601 -18.19 19.29 3.51
CA ILE A 601 -18.68 19.21 4.90
C ILE A 601 -19.38 20.51 5.33
N GLY A 602 -18.81 21.64 4.90
CA GLY A 602 -19.37 22.98 5.10
C GLY A 602 -18.62 24.02 4.30
N SER A 603 -19.32 25.07 3.92
CA SER A 603 -18.80 26.22 3.20
C SER A 603 -19.18 27.51 3.93
N PHE A 604 -18.19 28.29 4.36
CA PHE A 604 -18.39 29.49 5.19
C PHE A 604 -17.77 30.72 4.57
N PHE A 605 -18.45 31.86 4.72
CA PHE A 605 -17.92 33.15 4.32
C PHE A 605 -17.74 34.04 5.55
N PHE A 606 -16.47 34.24 5.97
CA PHE A 606 -16.12 34.99 7.16
C PHE A 606 -15.89 36.46 6.80
N LEU A 607 -16.71 37.33 7.34
CA LEU A 607 -16.65 38.78 7.13
C LEU A 607 -16.17 39.50 8.36
N GLY A 608 -15.44 40.57 8.21
CA GLY A 608 -15.05 41.42 9.34
C GLY A 608 -13.68 42.05 9.18
N PRO A 609 -13.30 42.92 10.10
CA PRO A 609 -12.01 43.61 10.05
C PRO A 609 -10.84 42.65 10.22
N THR A 610 -9.64 43.17 9.97
CA THR A 610 -8.41 42.37 10.12
C THR A 610 -8.14 42.11 11.62
N GLY A 611 -7.60 40.95 11.97
CA GLY A 611 -7.16 40.68 13.33
C GLY A 611 -8.23 40.30 14.36
N VAL A 612 -9.46 39.96 13.93
CA VAL A 612 -10.59 39.57 14.80
C VAL A 612 -10.68 38.04 15.03
N GLY A 613 -9.78 37.22 14.46
CA GLY A 613 -9.77 35.79 14.70
C GLY A 613 -10.22 34.89 13.53
N LYS A 614 -10.54 35.43 12.32
CA LYS A 614 -11.01 34.64 11.16
C LYS A 614 -10.09 33.49 10.80
N THR A 615 -8.80 33.75 10.66
CA THR A 615 -7.77 32.73 10.35
C THR A 615 -7.53 31.79 11.54
N GLU A 616 -7.64 32.30 12.77
CA GLU A 616 -7.44 31.49 13.97
C GLU A 616 -8.57 30.47 14.16
N LEU A 617 -9.84 30.83 13.84
CA LEU A 617 -10.93 29.87 13.86
C LEU A 617 -10.70 28.75 12.81
N ALA A 618 -10.19 29.07 11.63
CA ALA A 618 -9.86 28.05 10.64
C ALA A 618 -8.77 27.09 11.12
N LYS A 619 -7.74 27.59 11.81
CA LYS A 619 -6.67 26.78 12.43
C LYS A 619 -7.19 25.92 13.57
N ALA A 620 -7.95 26.51 14.49
CA ALA A 620 -8.57 25.79 15.59
C ALA A 620 -9.48 24.67 15.09
N LEU A 621 -10.22 24.93 14.00
CA LEU A 621 -11.09 23.93 13.39
C LEU A 621 -10.30 22.77 12.77
N ALA A 622 -9.17 23.06 12.08
CA ALA A 622 -8.29 22.03 11.55
C ALA A 622 -7.70 21.14 12.66
N GLU A 623 -7.24 21.75 13.75
CA GLU A 623 -6.74 21.02 14.90
C GLU A 623 -7.82 20.18 15.59
N CYS A 624 -9.01 20.75 15.83
CA CYS A 624 -10.10 20.02 16.50
C CYS A 624 -10.63 18.84 15.69
N LEU A 625 -10.70 18.96 14.36
CA LEU A 625 -11.31 17.94 13.50
C LEU A 625 -10.31 16.91 12.96
N PHE A 626 -9.07 17.34 12.74
CA PHE A 626 -8.06 16.53 12.10
C PHE A 626 -6.80 16.32 12.96
N ASP A 627 -6.85 16.76 14.23
CA ASP A 627 -5.76 16.66 15.23
C ASP A 627 -4.40 17.26 14.75
N ASP A 628 -4.41 18.07 13.69
CA ASP A 628 -3.23 18.70 13.13
C ASP A 628 -3.56 20.06 12.49
N GLU A 629 -2.96 21.13 13.00
CA GLU A 629 -3.09 22.47 12.42
C GLU A 629 -2.57 22.54 10.97
N ARG A 630 -1.67 21.61 10.56
CA ARG A 630 -1.14 21.51 9.19
C ARG A 630 -2.16 21.00 8.19
N SER A 631 -3.29 20.43 8.64
CA SER A 631 -4.42 20.11 7.79
C SER A 631 -5.17 21.34 7.27
N LEU A 632 -4.64 22.56 7.51
CA LEU A 632 -5.11 23.82 6.94
C LEU A 632 -4.38 24.12 5.62
N VAL A 633 -5.12 24.08 4.51
CA VAL A 633 -4.65 24.52 3.19
C VAL A 633 -5.00 25.99 3.02
N ARG A 634 -4.03 26.89 3.17
CA ARG A 634 -4.25 28.33 3.00
C ARG A 634 -3.83 28.80 1.61
N ILE A 635 -4.74 29.49 0.94
CA ILE A 635 -4.53 30.09 -0.38
C ILE A 635 -4.92 31.57 -0.28
N ASP A 636 -3.97 32.46 -0.56
CA ASP A 636 -4.20 33.91 -0.59
C ASP A 636 -4.68 34.33 -1.99
N MET A 637 -5.90 34.86 -2.06
CA MET A 637 -6.52 35.26 -3.33
C MET A 637 -5.87 36.48 -3.96
N SER A 638 -5.04 37.22 -3.23
CA SER A 638 -4.23 38.30 -3.81
C SER A 638 -3.20 37.80 -4.83
N GLU A 639 -2.81 36.53 -4.79
CA GLU A 639 -1.95 35.91 -5.81
C GLU A 639 -2.71 35.49 -7.08
N TYR A 640 -4.03 35.54 -7.05
CA TYR A 640 -4.94 35.09 -8.12
C TYR A 640 -5.79 36.20 -8.72
N MET A 641 -5.24 37.40 -8.78
CA MET A 641 -5.89 38.56 -9.36
C MET A 641 -5.93 38.52 -10.89
N GLU A 642 -5.00 37.80 -11.52
CA GLU A 642 -4.88 37.73 -12.99
C GLU A 642 -5.41 36.38 -13.51
N LYS A 643 -5.97 36.39 -14.72
CA LYS A 643 -6.53 35.20 -15.38
C LYS A 643 -5.54 34.02 -15.48
N PHE A 644 -4.27 34.28 -15.74
CA PHE A 644 -3.24 33.24 -15.83
C PHE A 644 -2.96 32.59 -14.47
N SER A 645 -3.03 33.35 -13.40
CA SER A 645 -2.82 32.82 -12.06
C SER A 645 -3.90 31.82 -11.67
N VAL A 646 -5.14 31.97 -12.17
CA VAL A 646 -6.26 31.06 -11.89
C VAL A 646 -5.96 29.61 -12.33
N GLN A 647 -5.22 29.46 -13.46
CA GLN A 647 -4.82 28.12 -13.93
C GLN A 647 -3.87 27.40 -12.95
N ARG A 648 -3.15 28.11 -12.10
CA ARG A 648 -2.32 27.51 -11.05
C ARG A 648 -3.14 26.81 -9.98
N LEU A 649 -4.43 27.15 -9.79
CA LEU A 649 -5.30 26.47 -8.84
C LEU A 649 -5.66 25.04 -9.29
N ILE A 650 -5.91 24.84 -10.58
CA ILE A 650 -6.39 23.60 -11.17
C ILE A 650 -5.32 22.85 -11.98
N GLY A 651 -4.22 23.51 -12.30
CA GLY A 651 -3.16 22.99 -13.19
C GLY A 651 -3.27 23.50 -14.60
N ALA A 652 -2.13 23.57 -15.30
CA ALA A 652 -2.06 24.01 -16.67
C ALA A 652 -2.65 22.95 -17.63
N PRO A 653 -3.34 23.36 -18.72
CA PRO A 653 -3.81 22.43 -19.74
C PRO A 653 -2.64 21.81 -20.53
N PRO A 654 -2.87 20.67 -21.22
CA PRO A 654 -1.84 19.99 -22.00
C PRO A 654 -1.14 20.93 -23.00
N GLY A 655 0.19 20.89 -23.01
CA GLY A 655 1.02 21.72 -23.90
C GLY A 655 1.45 23.08 -23.34
N TYR A 656 1.06 23.44 -22.12
CA TYR A 656 1.54 24.65 -21.44
C TYR A 656 2.60 24.32 -20.38
N VAL A 657 3.48 25.30 -20.10
CA VAL A 657 4.50 25.18 -19.04
C VAL A 657 3.82 24.99 -17.69
N GLY A 658 4.27 24.00 -16.90
CA GLY A 658 3.68 23.64 -15.60
C GLY A 658 2.58 22.57 -15.64
N TYR A 659 2.36 21.93 -16.80
CA TYR A 659 1.39 20.83 -16.91
C TYR A 659 1.69 19.66 -15.95
N ASP A 660 2.97 19.32 -15.76
CA ASP A 660 3.41 18.21 -14.90
C ASP A 660 3.35 18.54 -13.38
N GLU A 661 3.27 19.84 -13.03
CA GLU A 661 3.30 20.28 -11.62
C GLU A 661 1.96 20.11 -10.90
N GLY A 662 0.85 19.92 -11.64
CA GLY A 662 -0.50 19.87 -11.07
C GLY A 662 -1.02 21.24 -10.58
N GLY A 663 -2.28 21.32 -10.14
CA GLY A 663 -2.85 22.55 -9.59
C GLY A 663 -2.61 22.66 -8.09
N GLN A 664 -2.31 23.86 -7.59
CA GLN A 664 -2.04 24.06 -6.14
C GLN A 664 -3.20 23.62 -5.25
N LEU A 665 -4.43 23.98 -5.60
CA LEU A 665 -5.62 23.59 -4.84
C LEU A 665 -5.93 22.11 -5.03
N THR A 666 -5.95 21.62 -6.28
CA THR A 666 -6.31 20.24 -6.59
C THR A 666 -5.29 19.25 -6.05
N GLU A 667 -3.99 19.54 -6.14
CA GLU A 667 -2.93 18.68 -5.63
C GLU A 667 -2.88 18.66 -4.09
N ALA A 668 -3.11 19.82 -3.44
CA ALA A 668 -3.19 19.89 -1.98
C ALA A 668 -4.33 19.03 -1.43
N VAL A 669 -5.53 19.14 -2.02
CA VAL A 669 -6.70 18.35 -1.60
C VAL A 669 -6.54 16.87 -1.97
N ARG A 670 -5.92 16.54 -3.09
CA ARG A 670 -5.64 15.17 -3.46
C ARG A 670 -4.71 14.47 -2.47
N ARG A 671 -3.70 15.19 -1.96
CA ARG A 671 -2.77 14.67 -0.93
C ARG A 671 -3.38 14.65 0.47
N HIS A 672 -4.23 15.64 0.78
CA HIS A 672 -4.89 15.78 2.06
C HIS A 672 -6.41 15.95 1.86
N PRO A 673 -7.14 14.85 1.58
CA PRO A 673 -8.58 14.90 1.29
C PRO A 673 -9.42 15.42 2.47
N TYR A 674 -8.88 15.28 3.69
CA TYR A 674 -9.46 15.79 4.93
C TYR A 674 -8.70 17.03 5.36
N SER A 675 -9.19 18.19 4.96
CA SER A 675 -8.53 19.47 5.23
C SER A 675 -9.54 20.61 5.37
N VAL A 676 -9.10 21.66 6.06
CA VAL A 676 -9.77 22.96 6.03
C VAL A 676 -9.10 23.79 4.93
N ILE A 677 -9.86 24.22 3.96
CA ILE A 677 -9.39 25.09 2.89
C ILE A 677 -9.73 26.53 3.25
N LEU A 678 -8.72 27.35 3.45
CA LEU A 678 -8.86 28.77 3.73
C LEU A 678 -8.50 29.60 2.50
N LEU A 679 -9.52 30.20 1.88
CA LEU A 679 -9.37 31.15 0.78
C LEU A 679 -9.39 32.56 1.35
N ASP A 680 -8.23 33.19 1.48
CA ASP A 680 -8.08 34.49 2.15
C ASP A 680 -8.21 35.63 1.14
N GLU A 681 -8.84 36.74 1.57
CA GLU A 681 -9.03 37.96 0.77
C GLU A 681 -9.80 37.78 -0.56
N MET A 682 -10.96 37.13 -0.49
CA MET A 682 -11.77 36.76 -1.67
C MET A 682 -12.15 37.94 -2.57
N GLU A 683 -12.26 39.15 -2.02
CA GLU A 683 -12.55 40.37 -2.80
C GLU A 683 -11.48 40.72 -3.84
N LYS A 684 -10.27 40.15 -3.71
CA LYS A 684 -9.16 40.36 -4.64
C LYS A 684 -9.09 39.33 -5.78
N ALA A 685 -9.86 38.26 -5.68
CA ALA A 685 -9.81 37.15 -6.63
C ALA A 685 -10.32 37.55 -8.02
N HIS A 686 -9.69 37.01 -9.07
CA HIS A 686 -10.22 37.13 -10.44
C HIS A 686 -11.60 36.46 -10.55
N PRO A 687 -12.53 36.98 -11.36
CA PRO A 687 -13.88 36.42 -11.55
C PRO A 687 -13.92 34.94 -11.92
N ASP A 688 -12.92 34.42 -12.64
CA ASP A 688 -12.85 32.99 -13.01
C ASP A 688 -12.61 32.07 -11.80
N VAL A 689 -12.06 32.54 -10.68
CA VAL A 689 -11.93 31.79 -9.44
C VAL A 689 -13.31 31.38 -8.92
N PHE A 690 -14.28 32.29 -8.94
CA PHE A 690 -15.64 31.99 -8.50
C PHE A 690 -16.30 30.92 -9.35
N ASN A 691 -16.01 30.86 -10.67
CA ASN A 691 -16.55 29.80 -11.53
C ASN A 691 -16.00 28.41 -11.16
N ILE A 692 -14.73 28.33 -10.73
CA ILE A 692 -14.13 27.09 -10.22
C ILE A 692 -14.78 26.69 -8.89
N LEU A 693 -14.93 27.66 -7.99
CA LEU A 693 -15.50 27.40 -6.66
C LEU A 693 -16.98 27.00 -6.75
N LEU A 694 -17.75 27.51 -7.72
CA LEU A 694 -19.13 27.07 -7.96
C LEU A 694 -19.21 25.56 -8.19
N GLN A 695 -18.28 24.98 -8.98
CA GLN A 695 -18.25 23.54 -9.22
C GLN A 695 -17.92 22.76 -7.92
N VAL A 696 -17.00 23.26 -7.11
CA VAL A 696 -16.64 22.65 -5.83
C VAL A 696 -17.79 22.70 -4.84
N LEU A 697 -18.47 23.85 -4.75
CA LEU A 697 -19.58 24.05 -3.80
C LEU A 697 -20.85 23.27 -4.17
N ASP A 698 -21.10 23.04 -5.49
CA ASP A 698 -22.27 22.31 -5.95
C ASP A 698 -22.06 20.80 -6.01
N ASP A 699 -20.96 20.36 -6.66
CA ASP A 699 -20.70 18.97 -6.98
C ASP A 699 -19.70 18.31 -6.01
N GLY A 700 -19.07 19.07 -5.08
CA GLY A 700 -18.04 18.59 -4.17
C GLY A 700 -16.83 17.97 -4.87
N ARG A 701 -16.58 18.35 -6.14
CA ARG A 701 -15.48 17.82 -6.96
C ARG A 701 -14.96 18.88 -7.92
N LEU A 702 -13.72 18.70 -8.33
CA LEU A 702 -13.06 19.57 -9.32
C LEU A 702 -12.18 18.75 -10.24
N THR A 703 -12.28 18.97 -11.55
CA THR A 703 -11.40 18.31 -12.52
C THR A 703 -10.13 19.13 -12.70
N ASP A 704 -8.98 18.51 -12.51
CA ASP A 704 -7.67 19.16 -12.69
C ASP A 704 -7.30 19.33 -14.17
N GLY A 705 -6.21 20.05 -14.44
CA GLY A 705 -5.69 20.27 -15.79
C GLY A 705 -5.24 19.00 -16.52
N GLN A 706 -5.08 17.88 -15.82
CA GLN A 706 -4.73 16.56 -16.36
C GLN A 706 -5.96 15.67 -16.60
N GLY A 707 -7.17 16.18 -16.30
CA GLY A 707 -8.42 15.44 -16.47
C GLY A 707 -8.78 14.54 -15.28
N ARG A 708 -8.05 14.59 -14.16
CA ARG A 708 -8.35 13.81 -12.95
C ARG A 708 -9.40 14.54 -12.13
N VAL A 709 -10.35 13.79 -11.58
CA VAL A 709 -11.40 14.32 -10.70
C VAL A 709 -10.91 14.27 -9.25
N VAL A 710 -10.83 15.44 -8.60
CA VAL A 710 -10.45 15.58 -7.19
C VAL A 710 -11.71 15.83 -6.36
N SER A 711 -11.89 15.03 -5.29
CA SER A 711 -13.04 15.11 -4.40
C SER A 711 -12.78 16.12 -3.28
N PHE A 712 -13.74 17.03 -3.07
CA PHE A 712 -13.78 18.02 -1.99
C PHE A 712 -14.83 17.70 -0.93
N LYS A 713 -15.50 16.55 -1.01
CA LYS A 713 -16.61 16.15 -0.13
C LYS A 713 -16.21 16.09 1.35
N ASN A 714 -14.94 15.82 1.63
CA ASN A 714 -14.40 15.71 2.97
C ASN A 714 -13.67 16.97 3.44
N THR A 715 -13.82 18.10 2.73
CA THR A 715 -13.19 19.37 3.09
C THR A 715 -14.18 20.34 3.71
N ILE A 716 -13.65 21.28 4.49
CA ILE A 716 -14.39 22.47 4.94
C ILE A 716 -13.79 23.67 4.21
N ILE A 717 -14.64 24.45 3.56
CA ILE A 717 -14.21 25.61 2.79
C ILE A 717 -14.53 26.87 3.58
N ILE A 718 -13.51 27.62 3.92
CA ILE A 718 -13.61 28.91 4.60
C ILE A 718 -13.08 30.00 3.67
N MET A 719 -13.91 30.95 3.36
CA MET A 719 -13.57 32.11 2.56
C MET A 719 -13.56 33.33 3.48
N THR A 720 -12.53 34.17 3.42
CA THR A 720 -12.47 35.38 4.22
C THR A 720 -12.54 36.60 3.33
N SER A 721 -13.19 37.66 3.85
CA SER A 721 -13.21 38.97 3.19
C SER A 721 -13.28 40.12 4.20
N ASN A 722 -12.75 41.29 3.78
CA ASN A 722 -12.82 42.52 4.53
C ASN A 722 -13.94 43.44 4.02
N VAL A 723 -14.79 42.96 3.10
CA VAL A 723 -15.94 43.71 2.58
C VAL A 723 -16.92 44.00 3.72
N GLY A 724 -17.39 45.24 3.82
CA GLY A 724 -18.28 45.69 4.90
C GLY A 724 -17.58 45.93 6.24
N SER A 725 -16.26 45.76 6.37
CA SER A 725 -15.52 45.96 7.63
C SER A 725 -15.68 47.40 8.18
N GLN A 726 -15.87 48.39 7.33
CA GLN A 726 -16.13 49.80 7.77
C GLN A 726 -17.43 49.95 8.55
N PHE A 727 -18.48 49.21 8.23
CA PHE A 727 -19.74 49.23 8.94
C PHE A 727 -19.63 48.53 10.29
N ILE A 728 -18.88 47.44 10.35
CA ILE A 728 -18.61 46.66 11.56
C ILE A 728 -17.72 47.46 12.52
N ALA A 729 -16.65 48.09 12.04
CA ALA A 729 -15.74 48.89 12.86
C ALA A 729 -16.39 50.20 13.36
N GLY A 730 -17.35 50.74 12.62
CA GLY A 730 -18.11 51.92 13.02
C GLY A 730 -19.27 51.65 13.96
N ALA A 731 -19.64 50.40 14.18
CA ALA A 731 -20.75 49.99 15.05
C ALA A 731 -20.35 50.19 16.52
N ASN A 732 -21.02 51.08 17.20
CA ASN A 732 -20.91 51.33 18.64
C ASN A 732 -21.87 50.40 19.39
N ALA A 733 -21.68 50.25 20.70
CA ALA A 733 -22.54 49.43 21.58
C ALA A 733 -24.05 49.83 21.58
N LYS A 734 -24.39 50.90 20.88
CA LYS A 734 -25.77 51.41 20.67
C LYS A 734 -26.30 51.20 19.23
N SER A 735 -25.50 50.68 18.33
CA SER A 735 -25.91 50.38 16.94
C SER A 735 -26.81 49.17 16.93
N ASP A 736 -27.90 49.22 16.13
CA ASP A 736 -28.79 48.07 15.94
C ASP A 736 -28.05 46.94 15.17
N PRO A 737 -27.86 45.75 15.75
CA PRO A 737 -27.19 44.66 15.09
C PRO A 737 -27.80 44.29 13.73
N ASP A 738 -29.14 44.39 13.61
CA ASP A 738 -29.89 44.10 12.38
C ASP A 738 -29.61 45.12 11.25
N GLU A 739 -29.27 46.36 11.62
CA GLU A 739 -28.92 47.43 10.66
C GLU A 739 -27.51 47.19 10.12
N VAL A 740 -26.56 46.92 10.97
CA VAL A 740 -25.18 46.55 10.57
C VAL A 740 -25.19 45.33 9.65
N GLN A 741 -25.95 44.31 10.00
CA GLN A 741 -26.07 43.08 9.20
C GLN A 741 -26.68 43.37 7.82
N ARG A 742 -27.64 44.28 7.72
CA ARG A 742 -28.22 44.71 6.41
C ARG A 742 -27.22 45.45 5.55
N GLU A 743 -26.44 46.38 6.11
CA GLU A 743 -25.42 47.13 5.38
C GLU A 743 -24.28 46.22 4.88
N VAL A 744 -23.83 45.28 5.72
CA VAL A 744 -22.85 44.28 5.35
C VAL A 744 -23.36 43.38 4.22
N ASN A 745 -24.60 42.91 4.31
CA ASN A 745 -25.22 42.07 3.27
C ASN A 745 -25.40 42.84 1.94
N GLU A 746 -25.68 44.16 2.00
CA GLU A 746 -25.76 44.99 0.80
C GLU A 746 -24.38 45.17 0.15
N ALA A 747 -23.35 45.43 0.92
CA ALA A 747 -21.96 45.51 0.43
C ALA A 747 -21.48 44.17 -0.21
N LEU A 748 -21.86 43.04 0.38
CA LEU A 748 -21.60 41.71 -0.19
C LEU A 748 -22.24 41.54 -1.58
N ARG A 749 -23.54 41.88 -1.70
CA ARG A 749 -24.28 41.76 -2.98
C ARG A 749 -23.76 42.68 -4.06
N GLN A 750 -23.11 43.78 -3.68
CA GLN A 750 -22.42 44.65 -4.64
C GLN A 750 -21.09 44.08 -5.12
N THR A 751 -20.40 43.30 -4.28
CA THR A 751 -19.08 42.79 -4.57
C THR A 751 -19.12 41.41 -5.21
N PHE A 752 -19.99 40.51 -4.74
CA PHE A 752 -20.09 39.15 -5.16
C PHE A 752 -21.40 38.81 -5.87
N LYS A 753 -21.33 37.92 -6.86
CA LYS A 753 -22.54 37.56 -7.62
C LYS A 753 -23.53 36.76 -6.71
N PRO A 754 -24.83 37.00 -6.85
CA PRO A 754 -25.84 36.29 -6.07
C PRO A 754 -25.79 34.75 -6.22
N GLU A 755 -25.47 34.25 -7.39
CA GLU A 755 -25.35 32.83 -7.65
C GLU A 755 -24.22 32.14 -6.83
N PHE A 756 -23.17 32.88 -6.52
CA PHE A 756 -22.07 32.40 -5.67
C PHE A 756 -22.50 32.42 -4.19
N LEU A 757 -23.07 33.54 -3.73
CA LEU A 757 -23.50 33.68 -2.33
C LEU A 757 -24.57 32.65 -1.92
N ASN A 758 -25.47 32.29 -2.84
CA ASN A 758 -26.54 31.31 -2.57
C ASN A 758 -26.04 29.85 -2.44
N ARG A 759 -24.77 29.56 -2.74
CA ARG A 759 -24.18 28.24 -2.60
C ARG A 759 -23.34 28.05 -1.35
N ILE A 760 -23.15 29.14 -0.62
CA ILE A 760 -22.45 29.17 0.65
C ILE A 760 -23.42 28.79 1.74
N ASP A 761 -23.03 27.86 2.63
CA ASP A 761 -23.94 27.37 3.68
C ASP A 761 -24.22 28.43 4.73
N ASP A 762 -23.21 29.25 5.09
CA ASP A 762 -23.40 30.33 6.06
C ASP A 762 -22.46 31.50 5.83
N VAL A 763 -22.96 32.72 6.05
CA VAL A 763 -22.19 33.97 6.01
C VAL A 763 -22.10 34.52 7.43
N VAL A 764 -20.90 34.46 7.96
CA VAL A 764 -20.63 34.74 9.37
C VAL A 764 -19.90 36.08 9.52
N VAL A 765 -20.45 36.96 10.33
CA VAL A 765 -19.89 38.28 10.61
C VAL A 765 -19.07 38.23 11.91
N PHE A 766 -17.81 38.57 11.80
CA PHE A 766 -16.89 38.69 12.94
C PHE A 766 -16.95 40.09 13.49
N HIS A 767 -17.28 40.20 14.78
CA HIS A 767 -17.36 41.47 15.49
C HIS A 767 -15.97 42.01 15.87
N ALA A 768 -15.89 43.33 16.06
CA ALA A 768 -14.68 43.94 16.60
C ALA A 768 -14.44 43.47 18.05
N LEU A 769 -13.17 43.22 18.39
CA LEU A 769 -12.80 42.75 19.72
C LEU A 769 -12.85 43.87 20.75
N GLY A 770 -13.44 43.59 21.92
CA GLY A 770 -13.42 44.47 23.08
C GLY A 770 -12.14 44.30 23.92
N LEU A 771 -11.94 45.20 24.88
CA LEU A 771 -10.79 45.17 25.79
C LEU A 771 -10.77 43.85 26.58
N SER A 772 -11.88 43.39 27.10
CA SER A 772 -12.00 42.11 27.81
C SER A 772 -11.68 40.89 26.95
N ASP A 773 -11.85 40.97 25.63
CA ASP A 773 -11.50 39.91 24.71
C ASP A 773 -10.00 39.90 24.47
N ILE A 774 -9.36 41.07 24.38
CA ILE A 774 -7.92 41.19 24.23
C ILE A 774 -7.19 40.67 25.45
N GLU A 775 -7.69 40.97 26.67
CA GLU A 775 -7.14 40.44 27.93
C GLU A 775 -7.07 38.89 27.90
N LYS A 776 -8.15 38.25 27.46
CA LYS A 776 -8.19 36.77 27.29
C LYS A 776 -7.23 36.30 26.19
N ILE A 777 -7.10 37.06 25.10
CA ILE A 777 -6.15 36.72 24.01
C ILE A 777 -4.71 36.85 24.48
N VAL A 778 -4.39 37.81 25.35
CA VAL A 778 -3.07 37.89 25.99
C VAL A 778 -2.74 36.62 26.73
N ASP A 779 -3.66 36.09 27.56
CA ASP A 779 -3.46 34.87 28.31
C ASP A 779 -3.23 33.65 27.40
N ILE A 780 -4.00 33.54 26.30
CA ILE A 780 -3.85 32.46 25.31
C ILE A 780 -2.47 32.52 24.64
N GLN A 781 -2.02 33.71 24.22
CA GLN A 781 -0.71 33.87 23.58
C GLN A 781 0.45 33.67 24.54
N LEU A 782 0.26 33.96 25.80
CA LEU A 782 1.26 33.74 26.86
C LEU A 782 1.39 32.25 27.20
N LYS A 783 0.38 31.45 26.94
CA LYS A 783 0.46 29.98 27.17
C LYS A 783 1.65 29.35 26.44
N ASP A 784 1.87 29.69 25.18
CA ASP A 784 3.00 29.21 24.39
C ASP A 784 4.35 29.67 24.97
N VAL A 785 4.37 30.86 25.59
CA VAL A 785 5.57 31.39 26.23
C VAL A 785 5.82 30.68 27.57
N ARG A 786 4.75 30.45 28.35
CA ARG A 786 4.83 29.68 29.61
C ARG A 786 5.34 28.27 29.36
N GLU A 787 4.77 27.53 28.37
CA GLU A 787 5.19 26.18 28.02
C GLU A 787 6.66 26.09 27.58
N ARG A 788 7.20 27.14 26.95
CA ARG A 788 8.63 27.20 26.59
C ARG A 788 9.52 27.40 27.81
N LEU A 789 9.13 28.29 28.72
CA LEU A 789 9.86 28.57 29.93
C LEU A 789 9.76 27.41 30.94
N ASP A 790 8.65 26.70 30.99
CA ASP A 790 8.48 25.48 31.81
C ASP A 790 9.46 24.37 31.43
N ARG A 791 9.89 24.29 30.17
CA ARG A 791 10.96 23.35 29.76
C ARG A 791 12.29 23.65 30.41
N ASP A 792 12.56 24.94 30.67
CA ASP A 792 13.71 25.43 31.35
C ASP A 792 13.48 25.56 32.88
N ARG A 793 12.32 25.00 33.35
CA ARG A 793 11.84 25.04 34.73
C ARG A 793 11.69 26.44 35.29
N ILE A 794 11.42 27.43 34.42
CA ILE A 794 11.18 28.82 34.81
C ILE A 794 9.67 29.09 34.76
N LYS A 795 9.09 29.59 35.85
CA LYS A 795 7.67 29.96 35.89
C LYS A 795 7.49 31.43 35.51
N LEU A 796 6.47 31.70 34.63
CA LEU A 796 6.12 33.06 34.22
C LEU A 796 4.80 33.49 34.85
N GLU A 797 4.81 34.55 35.64
CA GLU A 797 3.64 35.19 36.22
C GLU A 797 3.52 36.62 35.72
N LEU A 798 2.31 37.06 35.39
CA LEU A 798 2.00 38.44 35.02
C LEU A 798 1.06 39.08 36.07
N ALA A 799 1.35 40.29 36.47
CA ALA A 799 0.45 41.08 37.28
C ALA A 799 -0.79 41.52 36.42
N ASP A 800 -1.97 41.62 37.02
CA ASP A 800 -3.19 42.06 36.35
C ASP A 800 -3.02 43.40 35.63
N ALA A 801 -2.22 44.30 36.20
CA ALA A 801 -1.88 45.59 35.60
C ALA A 801 -1.06 45.41 34.31
N ALA A 802 -0.15 44.43 34.26
CA ALA A 802 0.64 44.15 33.08
C ALA A 802 -0.23 43.57 31.94
N VAL A 803 -1.18 42.69 32.29
CA VAL A 803 -2.14 42.15 31.31
C VAL A 803 -3.00 43.27 30.73
N GLN A 804 -3.51 44.21 31.57
CA GLN A 804 -4.30 45.33 31.11
C GLN A 804 -3.50 46.30 30.25
N SER A 805 -2.24 46.60 30.60
CA SER A 805 -1.35 47.43 29.76
C SER A 805 -1.11 46.79 28.41
N LEU A 806 -0.78 45.48 28.36
CA LEU A 806 -0.64 44.71 27.10
C LEU A 806 -1.91 44.72 26.27
N ALA A 807 -3.09 44.63 26.90
CA ALA A 807 -4.38 44.64 26.22
C ALA A 807 -4.69 46.02 25.61
N LEU A 808 -4.39 47.11 26.33
CA LEU A 808 -4.60 48.48 25.86
C LEU A 808 -3.68 48.83 24.69
N ASP A 809 -2.39 48.53 24.83
CA ASP A 809 -1.38 48.80 23.79
C ASP A 809 -1.50 47.82 22.58
N GLY A 810 -2.03 46.63 22.82
CA GLY A 810 -2.25 45.60 21.80
C GLY A 810 -3.48 45.74 20.98
N LEU A 811 -4.45 46.60 21.40
CA LEU A 811 -5.68 46.85 20.69
C LEU A 811 -5.51 47.96 19.65
N ASP A 812 -5.53 47.62 18.39
CA ASP A 812 -5.56 48.58 17.30
C ASP A 812 -6.95 48.64 16.64
N PRO A 813 -7.56 49.81 16.51
CA PRO A 813 -8.91 49.96 15.92
C PRO A 813 -9.03 49.43 14.49
N VAL A 814 -7.92 49.40 13.72
CA VAL A 814 -7.87 48.95 12.31
C VAL A 814 -7.37 47.51 12.17
N TYR A 815 -6.38 47.13 12.96
CA TYR A 815 -5.68 45.84 12.86
C TYR A 815 -6.07 44.84 13.97
N GLY A 816 -6.99 45.19 14.85
CA GLY A 816 -7.50 44.33 15.93
C GLY A 816 -6.37 43.85 16.86
N ALA A 817 -6.31 42.56 17.17
CA ALA A 817 -5.32 41.94 18.04
C ALA A 817 -3.99 41.57 17.30
N ARG A 818 -3.83 41.91 16.01
CA ARG A 818 -2.63 41.56 15.25
C ARG A 818 -1.31 42.14 15.79
N PRO A 819 -1.28 43.35 16.35
CA PRO A 819 -0.06 43.90 16.94
C PRO A 819 0.36 43.21 18.24
N LEU A 820 -0.58 42.59 18.97
CA LEU A 820 -0.39 42.01 20.31
C LEU A 820 0.77 40.97 20.34
N LYS A 821 0.88 40.11 19.34
CA LYS A 821 1.96 39.11 19.29
C LYS A 821 3.37 39.75 19.27
N ARG A 822 3.51 40.87 18.55
CA ARG A 822 4.80 41.60 18.51
C ARG A 822 5.04 42.36 19.80
N LEU A 823 3.99 42.81 20.44
CA LEU A 823 4.08 43.52 21.72
C LEU A 823 4.52 42.54 22.82
N ILE A 824 3.90 41.36 22.92
CA ILE A 824 4.31 40.30 23.85
C ILE A 824 5.77 39.89 23.61
N GLN A 825 6.20 39.75 22.35
CA GLN A 825 7.56 39.42 22.04
C GLN A 825 8.53 40.44 22.61
N ARG A 826 8.27 41.73 22.40
CA ARG A 826 9.17 42.81 22.83
C ARG A 826 9.12 43.08 24.32
N GLN A 827 7.93 43.08 24.91
CA GLN A 827 7.75 43.53 26.31
C GLN A 827 7.81 42.39 27.33
N VAL A 828 7.56 41.14 26.89
CA VAL A 828 7.63 39.99 27.78
C VAL A 828 8.83 39.11 27.44
N VAL A 829 8.87 38.55 26.22
CA VAL A 829 9.89 37.53 25.89
C VAL A 829 11.30 38.12 25.88
N ASP A 830 11.51 39.31 25.29
CA ASP A 830 12.81 39.94 25.22
C ASP A 830 13.30 40.34 26.62
N ASN A 831 12.39 40.80 27.52
CA ASN A 831 12.75 41.15 28.91
C ASN A 831 13.16 39.91 29.73
N VAL A 832 12.42 38.80 29.60
CA VAL A 832 12.77 37.53 30.25
C VAL A 832 14.12 37.00 29.71
N ALA A 833 14.32 37.04 28.38
CA ALA A 833 15.56 36.62 27.77
C ALA A 833 16.78 37.41 28.26
N ASN A 834 16.62 38.74 28.46
CA ASN A 834 17.68 39.57 28.99
C ASN A 834 18.04 39.15 30.43
N LEU A 835 17.07 38.84 31.30
CA LEU A 835 17.32 38.35 32.65
C LEU A 835 18.07 37.00 32.67
N ILE A 836 17.75 36.11 31.76
CA ILE A 836 18.45 34.83 31.62
C ILE A 836 19.90 35.06 31.15
N ILE A 837 20.10 35.94 30.16
CA ILE A 837 21.45 36.26 29.63
C ILE A 837 22.31 36.98 30.68
N ASP A 838 21.71 37.87 31.46
CA ASP A 838 22.37 38.59 32.56
C ASP A 838 22.71 37.68 33.75
N GLY A 839 22.26 36.41 33.74
CA GLY A 839 22.48 35.49 34.87
C GLY A 839 21.69 35.85 36.13
N LYS A 840 20.60 36.60 35.99
CA LYS A 840 19.71 36.98 37.09
C LYS A 840 18.55 36.02 37.31
N LEU A 841 18.28 35.15 36.33
CA LEU A 841 17.23 34.14 36.35
C LEU A 841 17.85 32.77 36.10
N HIS A 842 17.53 31.80 36.95
CA HIS A 842 18.07 30.45 36.92
C HIS A 842 16.96 29.40 36.83
N GLU A 843 17.33 28.17 36.59
CA GLU A 843 16.40 27.00 36.58
C GLU A 843 15.74 26.83 37.95
N GLY A 844 14.43 26.83 38.01
CA GLY A 844 13.62 26.75 39.22
C GLY A 844 13.06 28.10 39.72
N ASP A 845 13.48 29.21 39.11
CA ASP A 845 13.03 30.55 39.51
C ASP A 845 11.65 30.91 38.95
N THR A 846 10.98 31.86 39.60
CA THR A 846 9.74 32.48 39.08
C THR A 846 10.06 33.88 38.60
N VAL A 847 9.67 34.22 37.36
CA VAL A 847 9.76 35.56 36.80
C VAL A 847 8.41 36.23 36.84
N ARG A 848 8.32 37.42 37.38
CA ARG A 848 7.12 38.24 37.42
C ARG A 848 7.27 39.44 36.47
N ILE A 849 6.22 39.68 35.68
CA ILE A 849 6.11 40.88 34.84
C ILE A 849 5.13 41.86 35.48
N ASP A 850 5.54 43.07 35.66
CA ASP A 850 4.72 44.16 36.26
C ASP A 850 4.89 45.46 35.46
N VAL A 851 4.09 46.49 35.79
CA VAL A 851 4.12 47.82 35.16
C VAL A 851 4.98 48.77 35.99
N GLY A 852 5.98 49.36 35.40
CA GLY A 852 6.87 50.34 36.03
C GLY A 852 6.20 51.72 36.21
N SER A 853 6.85 52.56 36.93
CA SER A 853 6.41 53.98 37.15
C SER A 853 6.40 54.83 35.88
N ASP A 854 6.97 54.33 34.77
CA ASP A 854 7.06 54.92 33.45
C ASP A 854 6.08 54.32 32.43
N ASP A 855 5.08 53.58 32.94
CA ASP A 855 4.11 52.79 32.15
C ASP A 855 4.76 51.70 31.22
N GLN A 856 6.06 51.35 31.45
CA GLN A 856 6.69 50.23 30.71
C GLN A 856 6.67 48.95 31.53
N LEU A 857 6.52 47.83 30.82
CA LEU A 857 6.62 46.53 31.45
C LEU A 857 8.06 46.19 31.77
N PHE A 858 8.31 45.71 32.99
CA PHE A 858 9.58 45.19 33.41
C PHE A 858 9.43 43.78 33.97
N ALA A 859 10.49 43.02 33.85
CA ALA A 859 10.58 41.65 34.36
C ALA A 859 11.51 41.62 35.56
N GLU A 860 11.09 41.00 36.64
CA GLU A 860 11.94 40.80 37.85
C GLU A 860 11.79 39.35 38.33
N ARG A 861 12.81 38.86 39.03
CA ARG A 861 12.75 37.60 39.74
C ARG A 861 11.83 37.75 40.95
N ASP A 862 10.88 36.83 41.13
CA ASP A 862 10.04 36.81 42.33
C ASP A 862 10.74 36.02 43.46
N ASP A 863 11.44 36.77 44.34
CA ASP A 863 12.17 36.19 45.45
C ASP A 863 11.24 35.54 46.51
N ALA A 864 9.97 35.95 46.58
CA ALA A 864 9.00 35.41 47.54
C ALA A 864 8.46 34.01 47.13
N ALA A 865 8.43 33.70 45.85
CA ALA A 865 8.01 32.41 45.33
C ALA A 865 9.18 31.40 45.28
N SER A 866 10.43 31.86 45.10
CA SER A 866 11.61 31.00 45.06
C SER A 866 12.00 30.44 46.43
N ASP A 867 11.80 31.20 47.52
CA ASP A 867 12.06 30.74 48.89
C ASP A 867 11.05 29.71 49.43
N ALA A 868 9.86 29.66 48.85
CA ALA A 868 8.82 28.63 49.20
C ALA A 868 9.11 27.24 48.62
N ALA A 869 10.02 27.13 47.64
CA ALA A 869 10.42 25.89 46.98
C ALA A 869 11.71 25.25 47.53
N ALA A 870 12.40 25.89 48.47
CA ALA A 870 13.55 25.29 49.16
C ALA A 870 13.08 24.14 50.08
N PRO A 871 13.65 22.93 49.98
CA PRO A 871 13.30 21.85 50.90
C PRO A 871 13.69 22.25 52.30
N SER A 872 12.69 22.28 53.22
CA SER A 872 12.92 22.44 54.66
C SER A 872 13.91 21.37 55.13
N GLU A 873 15.06 21.77 55.69
CA GLU A 873 15.97 20.88 56.40
C GLU A 873 15.16 20.15 57.50
N PRO A 874 15.33 18.86 57.69
CA PRO A 874 14.68 18.16 58.81
C PRO A 874 15.25 18.65 60.13
N ASP A 875 14.38 19.19 60.97
CA ASP A 875 14.70 19.56 62.39
C ASP A 875 15.46 18.44 63.07
N GLY A 876 16.60 18.80 63.66
CA GLY A 876 17.47 17.88 64.38
C GLY A 876 16.76 17.23 65.57
N GLU A 877 16.71 15.93 65.55
CA GLU A 877 16.36 15.13 66.74
C GLU A 877 17.42 15.35 67.82
N GLU A 878 16.98 15.85 68.98
CA GLU A 878 17.79 15.83 70.19
C GLU A 878 18.08 14.40 70.63
N PRO A 879 19.23 14.06 71.12
CA PRO A 879 19.59 12.72 71.58
C PRO A 879 18.89 12.38 72.88
N VAL A 880 18.03 11.38 72.84
CA VAL A 880 17.41 10.74 74.03
C VAL A 880 18.47 9.86 74.69
N GLU A 881 18.83 10.18 75.92
CA GLU A 881 19.64 9.35 76.79
C GLU A 881 18.97 7.98 77.08
N PRO A 882 19.71 6.90 77.20
CA PRO A 882 19.12 5.59 77.53
C PRO A 882 18.87 5.46 79.02
N ASP A 883 17.63 5.35 79.44
CA ASP A 883 17.27 4.89 80.78
C ASP A 883 17.58 3.41 80.94
N SER A 884 18.37 3.15 82.00
CA SER A 884 18.64 1.87 82.59
C SER A 884 17.43 1.42 83.38
N VAL A 885 17.09 0.11 83.40
CA VAL A 885 16.70 -0.69 84.53
C VAL A 885 15.83 -1.86 84.13
N GLU A 886 16.30 -3.04 84.55
CA GLU A 886 15.81 -4.35 84.97
C GLU A 886 15.29 -5.32 83.96
#